data_7904066414ed281e44d895c91352f69a
#
_entry.id   7904066414ed281e44d895c91352f69a
#
_cell.length_a   1.000
_cell.length_b   1.000
_cell.length_c   1.000
_cell.angle_alpha   90.00
_cell.angle_beta   90.00
_cell.angle_gamma   90.00
#
_symmetry.space_group_name_H-M   'P 1'
#
loop_
_entity.id
_entity.type
_entity.pdbx_description
1 polymer ?
#
loop_
_entity_poly.entity_id
_entity_poly.type
_entity_poly.pdbx_seq_one_letter_code
_entity_poly.pdbx_strand_id
1 'polypeptide(L)'
;MKVTAFIFFAVLATNIRAQEPQASWIWYPGDFELWMSSKVQVLRTERGMPYPPFWRMDRHTPLVSFSKTVELNADETVEFHVEGTYYLTIDGKYVYDQNITTILLPKGKHHLRFLVYNPETPPAIWMKGNSTVTDKTWDVSRNTPATAKADSWIFDSPGDKPSAYRLATKPQTATSISKGGQSALVDFGCETFGYFKIHGLKGTGNITAWYGESEAEAKAGRDAETWDVFRISNAIAADFTSRDSRAFRYINFTWDGDVSFDDISMLYEYNPLEYKGLFRCSDDEINSIWDVSAYTLHLSSREFFLDGIKRDRWIWSGDAYQSYLMNYYLFFDNPLIKRTTWALRGNDPVETHINTILDYSFYWFMGIYDYYLYTGDREFVQQIYPRMLTLMDFCLGRRNANGMVEGLPGDWVFVDWAPISKDGELSVEQLLLCRSLETMALCAGIMNDGDKTRQYQDMADELQKKIMNVFWDSSQKALVHSRKDGKLNTVVTKYANMFAMTFDYLTEQQREDVKNHVLLNDKVQKITTPYMRFYELEALCRIGQQAHVLKEVKDYWGDMLRLGATSFWETYDPTESGVQHYAMYGRPFGKSLCHAWGASPIYLFGKYFLGVTPTAPGYQTYLVEPDLGGLKWMKGEVPTPAGNIVVSVTEKQIFVQTVGGTGTLRFKSAKKPSCATSAIKNTGPGRYEMELAPNSKYEVKL
;
A
#
# COMPACT_ATOMS: atom_id res chain seq x y z
N MET A 1 75.90 -12.29 -9.23
CA MET A 1 74.93 -13.02 -8.40
C MET A 1 73.54 -12.61 -8.83
N LYS A 2 72.85 -13.49 -9.54
CA LYS A 2 71.44 -13.27 -9.96
C LYS A 2 70.55 -13.87 -8.85
N VAL A 3 69.67 -13.02 -8.26
CA VAL A 3 68.67 -13.50 -7.30
C VAL A 3 67.37 -13.66 -8.09
N THR A 4 66.92 -14.94 -8.15
CA THR A 4 65.67 -15.32 -8.79
C THR A 4 64.59 -15.26 -7.72
N ALA A 5 63.59 -14.38 -7.86
CA ALA A 5 62.43 -14.32 -6.99
C ALA A 5 61.37 -15.30 -7.48
N PHE A 6 60.99 -16.25 -6.65
CA PHE A 6 59.84 -17.14 -6.84
C PHE A 6 58.58 -16.47 -6.33
N ILE A 7 57.63 -16.18 -7.22
CA ILE A 7 56.28 -15.72 -6.86
C ILE A 7 55.40 -16.95 -6.67
N PHE A 8 54.99 -17.19 -5.43
CA PHE A 8 53.94 -18.16 -5.10
C PHE A 8 52.57 -17.60 -5.38
N PHE A 9 51.87 -18.08 -6.38
CA PHE A 9 50.44 -17.86 -6.57
C PHE A 9 49.67 -18.81 -5.60
N ALA A 10 49.10 -18.24 -4.53
CA ALA A 10 48.12 -18.95 -3.72
C ALA A 10 46.75 -18.85 -4.42
N VAL A 11 46.30 -19.94 -5.00
CA VAL A 11 44.92 -20.08 -5.49
C VAL A 11 44.02 -20.25 -4.26
N LEU A 12 43.33 -19.16 -3.88
CA LEU A 12 42.22 -19.24 -2.93
C LEU A 12 41.05 -19.95 -3.64
N ALA A 13 40.89 -21.25 -3.40
CA ALA A 13 39.67 -21.96 -3.73
C ALA A 13 38.58 -21.48 -2.77
N THR A 14 37.76 -20.52 -3.20
CA THR A 14 36.48 -20.19 -2.54
C THR A 14 35.57 -21.42 -2.71
N ASN A 15 35.43 -22.22 -1.65
CA ASN A 15 34.38 -23.20 -1.56
C ASN A 15 33.02 -22.45 -1.59
N ILE A 16 32.44 -22.30 -2.76
CA ILE A 16 31.01 -21.96 -2.89
C ILE A 16 30.30 -23.25 -2.40
N ARG A 17 29.97 -23.30 -1.10
CA ARG A 17 28.95 -24.21 -0.63
C ARG A 17 27.68 -23.84 -1.37
N ALA A 18 27.17 -24.74 -2.21
CA ALA A 18 25.82 -24.62 -2.74
C ALA A 18 24.90 -24.45 -1.53
N GLN A 19 24.16 -23.33 -1.52
CA GLN A 19 23.18 -23.06 -0.47
C GLN A 19 22.19 -24.23 -0.49
N GLU A 20 21.96 -24.88 0.63
CA GLU A 20 20.95 -25.94 0.71
C GLU A 20 19.61 -25.44 0.21
N PRO A 21 18.90 -26.21 -0.61
CA PRO A 21 17.58 -25.78 -1.08
C PRO A 21 16.67 -25.52 0.11
N GLN A 22 16.11 -24.32 0.19
CA GLN A 22 15.22 -23.90 1.26
C GLN A 22 13.79 -24.29 0.88
N ALA A 23 13.10 -25.05 1.72
CA ALA A 23 11.71 -25.39 1.56
C ALA A 23 10.82 -24.29 2.13
N SER A 24 9.72 -23.99 1.45
CA SER A 24 8.70 -23.07 1.93
C SER A 24 7.32 -23.70 1.80
N TRP A 25 6.37 -23.31 2.66
CA TRP A 25 4.97 -23.58 2.43
C TRP A 25 4.52 -22.92 1.13
N ILE A 26 3.78 -23.66 0.30
CA ILE A 26 3.27 -23.18 -0.97
C ILE A 26 1.75 -23.36 -1.05
N TRP A 27 1.08 -22.44 -1.77
CA TRP A 27 -0.37 -22.42 -2.00
C TRP A 27 -0.71 -21.93 -3.41
N TYR A 28 -1.99 -21.96 -3.75
CA TYR A 28 -2.47 -21.39 -5.01
C TYR A 28 -2.44 -19.84 -4.95
N PRO A 29 -1.87 -19.14 -5.93
CA PRO A 29 -1.73 -17.68 -5.92
C PRO A 29 -3.03 -16.95 -5.63
N GLY A 30 -3.00 -16.06 -4.65
CA GLY A 30 -4.14 -15.28 -4.18
C GLY A 30 -4.99 -15.95 -3.08
N ASP A 31 -4.88 -17.26 -2.85
CA ASP A 31 -5.73 -17.97 -1.87
C ASP A 31 -5.39 -17.61 -0.42
N PHE A 32 -4.10 -17.39 -0.09
CA PHE A 32 -3.69 -16.92 1.23
C PHE A 32 -4.25 -15.53 1.52
N GLU A 33 -4.21 -14.64 0.54
CA GLU A 33 -4.71 -13.27 0.63
C GLU A 33 -6.22 -13.20 0.81
N LEU A 34 -6.97 -14.01 0.07
CA LEU A 34 -8.42 -14.07 0.19
C LEU A 34 -8.86 -14.66 1.53
N TRP A 35 -8.17 -15.69 2.01
CA TRP A 35 -8.41 -16.23 3.33
C TRP A 35 -8.10 -15.21 4.44
N MET A 36 -6.96 -14.52 4.36
CA MET A 36 -6.59 -13.46 5.30
C MET A 36 -7.61 -12.32 5.28
N SER A 37 -8.03 -11.88 4.10
CA SER A 37 -9.07 -10.87 3.94
C SER A 37 -10.38 -11.29 4.63
N SER A 38 -10.80 -12.55 4.51
CA SER A 38 -12.00 -13.05 5.17
C SER A 38 -11.92 -12.98 6.71
N LYS A 39 -10.72 -13.09 7.29
CA LYS A 39 -10.49 -12.90 8.74
C LYS A 39 -10.55 -11.45 9.17
N VAL A 40 -9.97 -10.54 8.37
CA VAL A 40 -10.02 -9.10 8.67
C VAL A 40 -11.45 -8.56 8.58
N GLN A 41 -12.26 -9.06 7.63
CA GLN A 41 -13.65 -8.65 7.44
C GLN A 41 -14.51 -8.76 8.70
N VAL A 42 -14.39 -9.86 9.43
CA VAL A 42 -15.21 -10.10 10.63
C VAL A 42 -14.83 -9.23 11.82
N LEU A 43 -13.68 -8.57 11.75
CA LEU A 43 -13.21 -7.66 12.80
C LEU A 43 -13.72 -6.23 12.61
N ARG A 44 -14.26 -5.91 11.43
CA ARG A 44 -14.87 -4.61 11.15
C ARG A 44 -16.15 -4.45 11.99
N THR A 45 -16.21 -3.37 12.75
CA THR A 45 -17.38 -3.07 13.59
C THR A 45 -17.74 -1.60 13.49
N GLU A 46 -19.04 -1.31 13.58
CA GLU A 46 -19.57 0.03 13.77
C GLU A 46 -20.55 0.01 14.96
N ARG A 47 -20.41 0.97 15.88
CA ARG A 47 -21.30 1.12 17.03
C ARG A 47 -21.53 -0.20 17.80
N GLY A 48 -20.43 -0.92 18.06
CA GLY A 48 -20.44 -2.20 18.77
C GLY A 48 -21.05 -3.38 18.02
N MET A 49 -21.37 -3.22 16.72
CA MET A 49 -21.93 -4.30 15.90
C MET A 49 -20.95 -4.72 14.78
N PRO A 50 -20.81 -6.01 14.48
CA PRO A 50 -20.07 -6.46 13.30
C PRO A 50 -20.69 -5.85 12.03
N TYR A 51 -19.85 -5.30 11.17
CA TYR A 51 -20.25 -4.66 9.91
C TYR A 51 -19.32 -5.05 8.76
N PRO A 52 -19.33 -6.34 8.34
CA PRO A 52 -18.48 -6.80 7.25
C PRO A 52 -18.89 -6.17 5.91
N PRO A 53 -17.98 -6.08 4.93
CA PRO A 53 -18.28 -5.59 3.59
C PRO A 53 -19.13 -6.60 2.82
N PHE A 54 -20.44 -6.52 2.95
CA PHE A 54 -21.41 -7.48 2.41
C PHE A 54 -21.44 -7.57 0.88
N TRP A 55 -20.95 -6.55 0.19
CA TRP A 55 -20.96 -6.50 -1.29
C TRP A 55 -20.00 -7.48 -1.95
N ARG A 56 -18.99 -7.96 -1.23
CA ARG A 56 -18.06 -8.95 -1.71
C ARG A 56 -17.41 -9.72 -0.56
N MET A 57 -17.59 -11.03 -0.56
CA MET A 57 -17.01 -11.96 0.43
C MET A 57 -16.31 -13.11 -0.29
N ASP A 58 -15.23 -12.82 -0.98
CA ASP A 58 -14.42 -13.83 -1.65
C ASP A 58 -13.78 -14.78 -0.64
N ARG A 59 -13.61 -16.04 -1.05
CA ARG A 59 -12.95 -17.08 -0.27
C ARG A 59 -11.84 -17.74 -1.07
N HIS A 60 -10.88 -18.34 -0.37
CA HIS A 60 -9.86 -19.17 -0.97
C HIS A 60 -10.47 -20.41 -1.65
N THR A 61 -9.72 -21.03 -2.55
CA THR A 61 -10.11 -22.27 -3.22
C THR A 61 -9.96 -23.46 -2.25
N PRO A 62 -11.00 -24.21 -1.93
CA PRO A 62 -10.91 -25.30 -0.95
C PRO A 62 -10.23 -26.56 -1.49
N LEU A 63 -10.04 -26.71 -2.80
CA LEU A 63 -9.47 -27.91 -3.42
C LEU A 63 -8.38 -27.49 -4.41
N VAL A 64 -7.11 -27.78 -4.09
CA VAL A 64 -5.94 -27.45 -4.90
C VAL A 64 -5.12 -28.70 -5.19
N SER A 65 -4.69 -28.84 -6.43
CA SER A 65 -3.71 -29.85 -6.86
C SER A 65 -2.34 -29.20 -6.96
N PHE A 66 -1.34 -29.79 -6.31
CA PHE A 66 0.08 -29.43 -6.37
C PHE A 66 0.83 -30.52 -7.11
N SER A 67 1.70 -30.19 -8.05
CA SER A 67 2.48 -31.20 -8.77
C SER A 67 3.87 -30.72 -9.16
N LYS A 68 4.82 -31.64 -9.14
CA LYS A 68 6.19 -31.43 -9.62
C LYS A 68 6.80 -32.72 -10.10
N THR A 69 7.57 -32.62 -11.17
CA THR A 69 8.46 -33.70 -11.59
C THR A 69 9.87 -33.42 -11.07
N VAL A 70 10.43 -34.37 -10.36
CA VAL A 70 11.79 -34.32 -9.81
C VAL A 70 12.65 -35.42 -10.43
N GLU A 71 13.94 -35.20 -10.56
CA GLU A 71 14.93 -36.19 -11.03
C GLU A 71 16.03 -36.35 -10.00
N LEU A 72 16.15 -37.53 -9.41
CA LEU A 72 17.02 -37.81 -8.28
C LEU A 72 18.26 -38.62 -8.69
N ASN A 73 19.43 -38.15 -8.26
CA ASN A 73 20.69 -38.84 -8.50
C ASN A 73 20.97 -39.98 -7.52
N ALA A 74 20.26 -40.02 -6.40
CA ALA A 74 20.33 -41.05 -5.34
C ALA A 74 18.95 -41.17 -4.69
N ASP A 75 18.77 -42.24 -3.90
CA ASP A 75 17.60 -42.42 -3.05
C ASP A 75 17.52 -41.24 -2.04
N GLU A 76 16.32 -40.71 -1.83
CA GLU A 76 16.10 -39.56 -0.97
C GLU A 76 14.90 -39.78 -0.06
N THR A 77 15.07 -39.55 1.25
CA THR A 77 13.94 -39.44 2.19
C THR A 77 13.46 -37.99 2.25
N VAL A 78 12.20 -37.81 1.99
CA VAL A 78 11.59 -36.47 1.94
C VAL A 78 10.54 -36.34 3.04
N GLU A 79 10.70 -35.36 3.92
CA GLU A 79 9.71 -34.97 4.90
C GLU A 79 8.64 -34.07 4.23
N PHE A 80 7.38 -34.22 4.61
CA PHE A 80 6.31 -33.35 4.13
C PHE A 80 5.23 -33.09 5.17
N HIS A 81 4.59 -31.94 5.05
CA HIS A 81 3.44 -31.49 5.85
C HIS A 81 2.38 -30.89 4.94
N VAL A 82 1.11 -31.04 5.32
CA VAL A 82 -0.04 -30.58 4.54
C VAL A 82 -1.02 -29.85 5.45
N GLU A 83 -1.52 -28.70 5.01
CA GLU A 83 -2.69 -28.04 5.61
C GLU A 83 -3.94 -28.46 4.84
N GLY A 84 -4.64 -29.46 5.37
CA GLY A 84 -5.85 -30.06 4.83
C GLY A 84 -5.81 -31.59 4.78
N THR A 85 -6.89 -32.17 4.32
CA THR A 85 -6.92 -33.59 3.95
C THR A 85 -6.38 -33.74 2.53
N TYR A 86 -5.64 -34.81 2.26
CA TYR A 86 -4.94 -34.92 0.97
C TYR A 86 -4.95 -36.33 0.39
N TYR A 87 -4.74 -36.37 -0.92
CA TYR A 87 -4.33 -37.58 -1.64
C TYR A 87 -2.97 -37.33 -2.26
N LEU A 88 -1.99 -38.20 -1.93
CA LEU A 88 -0.67 -38.20 -2.55
C LEU A 88 -0.58 -39.28 -3.60
N THR A 89 -0.08 -38.95 -4.78
CA THR A 89 0.34 -39.93 -5.78
C THR A 89 1.81 -39.72 -6.15
N ILE A 90 2.53 -40.81 -6.31
CA ILE A 90 3.91 -40.88 -6.82
C ILE A 90 3.87 -41.77 -8.07
N ASP A 91 4.24 -41.19 -9.21
CA ASP A 91 4.20 -41.86 -10.52
C ASP A 91 2.82 -42.48 -10.85
N GLY A 92 1.75 -41.78 -10.45
CA GLY A 92 0.36 -42.19 -10.64
C GLY A 92 -0.14 -43.25 -9.64
N LYS A 93 0.68 -43.72 -8.70
CA LYS A 93 0.29 -44.68 -7.68
C LYS A 93 -0.07 -43.96 -6.38
N TYR A 94 -1.24 -44.31 -5.81
CA TYR A 94 -1.68 -43.72 -4.53
C TYR A 94 -0.83 -44.19 -3.35
N VAL A 95 -0.50 -43.25 -2.46
CA VAL A 95 0.03 -43.50 -1.14
C VAL A 95 -1.12 -43.52 -0.16
N TYR A 96 -1.49 -44.70 0.34
CA TYR A 96 -2.73 -44.88 1.13
C TYR A 96 -2.56 -44.58 2.63
N ASP A 97 -1.33 -44.62 3.16
CA ASP A 97 -1.12 -44.26 4.56
C ASP A 97 -1.13 -42.75 4.75
N GLN A 98 -2.16 -42.26 5.47
CA GLN A 98 -2.36 -40.85 5.75
C GLN A 98 -1.62 -40.35 7.01
N ASN A 99 -0.99 -41.25 7.76
CA ASN A 99 -0.29 -40.92 9.00
C ASN A 99 1.22 -40.68 8.80
N ILE A 100 1.72 -40.84 7.59
CA ILE A 100 3.12 -40.63 7.28
C ILE A 100 3.43 -39.14 7.12
N THR A 101 4.60 -38.75 7.54
CA THR A 101 5.19 -37.41 7.31
C THR A 101 6.47 -37.50 6.48
N THR A 102 6.84 -38.69 6.04
CA THR A 102 8.04 -38.94 5.23
C THR A 102 7.75 -39.95 4.14
N ILE A 103 8.39 -39.77 2.99
CA ILE A 103 8.38 -40.72 1.87
C ILE A 103 9.81 -41.01 1.43
N LEU A 104 10.07 -42.23 0.98
CA LEU A 104 11.31 -42.62 0.31
C LEU A 104 11.08 -42.52 -1.20
N LEU A 105 11.86 -41.68 -1.87
CA LEU A 105 11.94 -41.60 -3.33
C LEU A 105 13.22 -42.28 -3.80
N PRO A 106 13.14 -43.38 -4.55
CA PRO A 106 14.32 -44.00 -5.13
C PRO A 106 15.04 -43.10 -6.12
N LYS A 107 16.29 -43.40 -6.44
CA LYS A 107 16.97 -42.77 -7.56
C LYS A 107 16.16 -42.88 -8.86
N GLY A 108 15.99 -41.75 -9.57
CA GLY A 108 15.26 -41.72 -10.84
C GLY A 108 14.36 -40.50 -10.97
N LYS A 109 13.50 -40.57 -11.97
CA LYS A 109 12.52 -39.52 -12.26
C LYS A 109 11.18 -39.86 -11.63
N HIS A 110 10.66 -38.94 -10.80
CA HIS A 110 9.37 -39.11 -10.13
C HIS A 110 8.42 -37.93 -10.40
N HIS A 111 7.14 -38.26 -10.57
CA HIS A 111 6.09 -37.28 -10.63
C HIS A 111 5.27 -37.31 -9.33
N LEU A 112 5.40 -36.23 -8.54
CA LEU A 112 4.69 -36.06 -7.29
C LEU A 112 3.42 -35.26 -7.54
N ARG A 113 2.30 -35.69 -6.95
CA ARG A 113 1.06 -34.92 -6.98
C ARG A 113 0.32 -35.04 -5.65
N PHE A 114 0.03 -33.88 -5.04
CA PHE A 114 -0.87 -33.75 -3.91
C PHE A 114 -2.19 -33.13 -4.40
N LEU A 115 -3.30 -33.75 -4.03
CA LEU A 115 -4.63 -33.12 -4.14
C LEU A 115 -5.09 -32.82 -2.73
N VAL A 116 -5.16 -31.53 -2.37
CA VAL A 116 -5.39 -31.08 -0.99
C VAL A 116 -6.75 -30.39 -0.90
N TYR A 117 -7.56 -30.82 0.08
CA TYR A 117 -8.85 -30.21 0.40
C TYR A 117 -8.81 -29.57 1.78
N ASN A 118 -9.11 -28.27 1.86
CA ASN A 118 -9.25 -27.53 3.11
C ASN A 118 -10.26 -26.39 2.95
N PRO A 119 -11.45 -26.48 3.54
CA PRO A 119 -12.47 -25.44 3.45
C PRO A 119 -12.24 -24.27 4.43
N GLU A 120 -11.42 -24.46 5.48
CA GLU A 120 -11.25 -23.50 6.58
C GLU A 120 -10.01 -22.59 6.38
N THR A 121 -8.95 -23.15 5.80
CA THR A 121 -7.70 -22.44 5.53
C THR A 121 -7.20 -22.76 4.11
N PRO A 122 -6.32 -21.95 3.51
CA PRO A 122 -5.79 -22.26 2.19
C PRO A 122 -5.15 -23.65 2.18
N PRO A 123 -5.49 -24.53 1.22
CA PRO A 123 -4.74 -25.74 0.98
C PRO A 123 -3.27 -25.39 0.76
N ALA A 124 -2.38 -25.98 1.55
CA ALA A 124 -0.95 -25.71 1.45
C ALA A 124 -0.13 -26.96 1.72
N ILE A 125 1.06 -27.04 1.13
CA ILE A 125 2.03 -28.10 1.37
C ILE A 125 3.42 -27.53 1.67
N TRP A 126 4.17 -28.24 2.50
CA TRP A 126 5.58 -28.02 2.76
C TRP A 126 6.32 -29.36 2.61
N MET A 127 7.44 -29.35 1.90
CA MET A 127 8.22 -30.58 1.66
C MET A 127 9.70 -30.28 1.64
N LYS A 128 10.50 -31.10 2.32
CA LYS A 128 11.96 -30.99 2.38
C LYS A 128 12.66 -32.33 2.32
N GLY A 129 13.49 -32.50 1.32
CA GLY A 129 14.52 -33.49 1.17
C GLY A 129 15.87 -32.83 0.93
N ASN A 130 16.84 -33.60 0.39
CA ASN A 130 18.16 -33.06 0.04
C ASN A 130 18.10 -32.22 -1.25
N SER A 131 17.30 -32.66 -2.23
CA SER A 131 17.12 -31.99 -3.53
C SER A 131 15.66 -31.71 -3.84
N THR A 132 14.71 -32.38 -3.20
CA THR A 132 13.28 -32.20 -3.36
C THR A 132 12.74 -31.25 -2.31
N VAL A 133 12.35 -30.05 -2.73
CA VAL A 133 11.76 -29.02 -1.85
C VAL A 133 10.51 -28.41 -2.47
N THR A 134 9.62 -27.92 -1.61
CA THR A 134 8.53 -27.03 -2.06
C THR A 134 9.05 -25.62 -2.23
N ASP A 135 8.77 -25.06 -3.39
CA ASP A 135 9.08 -23.69 -3.79
C ASP A 135 8.10 -23.21 -4.86
N LYS A 136 8.26 -21.98 -5.33
CA LYS A 136 7.42 -21.39 -6.39
C LYS A 136 7.52 -22.06 -7.76
N THR A 137 8.39 -23.02 -7.95
CA THR A 137 8.51 -23.77 -9.22
C THR A 137 7.47 -24.88 -9.37
N TRP A 138 6.76 -25.25 -8.29
CA TRP A 138 5.68 -26.22 -8.33
C TRP A 138 4.52 -25.74 -9.17
N ASP A 139 3.88 -26.65 -9.89
CA ASP A 139 2.63 -26.37 -10.61
C ASP A 139 1.45 -26.59 -9.66
N VAL A 140 0.52 -25.63 -9.68
CA VAL A 140 -0.72 -25.68 -8.91
C VAL A 140 -1.94 -25.48 -9.81
N SER A 141 -3.06 -26.11 -9.48
CA SER A 141 -4.32 -25.93 -10.20
C SER A 141 -5.51 -26.05 -9.26
N ARG A 142 -6.62 -25.42 -9.64
CA ARG A 142 -7.93 -25.55 -8.97
C ARG A 142 -8.64 -26.84 -9.40
N ASN A 143 -7.89 -27.94 -9.53
CA ASN A 143 -8.34 -29.22 -10.10
C ASN A 143 -8.94 -29.07 -11.51
N THR A 144 -8.40 -28.17 -12.31
CA THR A 144 -8.72 -27.92 -13.71
C THR A 144 -7.48 -28.16 -14.58
N PRO A 145 -7.61 -28.26 -15.92
CA PRO A 145 -6.43 -28.35 -16.80
C PRO A 145 -5.50 -27.15 -16.76
N ALA A 146 -6.03 -25.97 -16.37
CA ALA A 146 -5.22 -24.77 -16.26
C ALA A 146 -4.31 -24.84 -15.01
N THR A 147 -3.03 -24.60 -15.20
CA THR A 147 -2.01 -24.57 -14.13
C THR A 147 -1.45 -23.16 -13.94
N ALA A 148 -1.05 -22.87 -12.72
CA ALA A 148 -0.25 -21.70 -12.34
C ALA A 148 0.99 -22.17 -11.59
N LYS A 149 1.97 -21.31 -11.40
CA LYS A 149 3.06 -21.57 -10.45
C LYS A 149 2.57 -21.26 -9.03
N ALA A 150 3.02 -22.06 -8.07
CA ALA A 150 2.70 -21.88 -6.66
C ALA A 150 3.18 -20.51 -6.15
N ASP A 151 2.51 -19.99 -5.13
CA ASP A 151 3.01 -18.86 -4.36
C ASP A 151 3.47 -19.28 -2.98
N SER A 152 4.33 -18.47 -2.36
CA SER A 152 4.91 -18.68 -1.04
C SER A 152 5.34 -17.34 -0.45
N TRP A 153 5.50 -17.33 0.89
CA TRP A 153 6.01 -16.16 1.60
C TRP A 153 7.01 -16.58 2.68
N ILE A 154 6.95 -16.06 3.88
CA ILE A 154 7.91 -16.23 4.98
C ILE A 154 7.82 -17.57 5.74
N PHE A 155 7.00 -18.49 5.31
CA PHE A 155 6.71 -19.74 6.01
C PHE A 155 7.67 -20.86 5.57
N ASP A 156 8.86 -20.92 6.19
CA ASP A 156 9.97 -21.77 5.74
C ASP A 156 10.18 -23.02 6.60
N SER A 157 9.37 -23.19 7.65
CA SER A 157 9.46 -24.37 8.53
C SER A 157 8.13 -25.12 8.62
N PRO A 158 8.13 -26.41 8.92
CA PRO A 158 6.89 -27.19 9.03
C PRO A 158 5.97 -26.71 10.15
N GLY A 159 6.52 -26.12 11.20
CA GLY A 159 5.74 -25.55 12.31
C GLY A 159 5.17 -24.17 12.04
N ASP A 160 5.73 -23.46 11.08
CA ASP A 160 5.33 -22.09 10.74
C ASP A 160 4.31 -22.10 9.59
N LYS A 161 3.09 -22.50 9.90
CA LYS A 161 2.04 -22.69 8.91
C LYS A 161 1.41 -21.36 8.46
N PRO A 162 1.03 -21.22 7.18
CA PRO A 162 0.34 -20.02 6.69
C PRO A 162 -0.91 -19.66 7.51
N SER A 163 -1.70 -20.66 7.96
CA SER A 163 -2.89 -20.44 8.78
C SER A 163 -2.60 -19.92 10.19
N ALA A 164 -1.36 -20.03 10.66
CA ALA A 164 -0.93 -19.52 11.96
C ALA A 164 -0.48 -18.06 11.93
N TYR A 165 -0.45 -17.43 10.77
CA TYR A 165 -0.01 -16.03 10.63
C TYR A 165 -0.76 -15.09 11.59
N ARG A 166 0.00 -14.27 12.29
CA ARG A 166 -0.49 -13.21 13.20
C ARG A 166 0.46 -12.02 13.12
N LEU A 167 -0.09 -10.83 13.30
CA LEU A 167 0.73 -9.63 13.51
C LEU A 167 1.50 -9.72 14.81
N ALA A 168 2.61 -8.98 14.89
CA ALA A 168 3.42 -8.92 16.10
C ALA A 168 2.69 -8.10 17.18
N THR A 169 2.98 -8.42 18.46
CA THR A 169 2.48 -7.62 19.59
C THR A 169 3.61 -7.24 20.52
N LYS A 170 3.52 -6.06 21.16
CA LYS A 170 4.40 -5.65 22.23
C LYS A 170 3.64 -4.97 23.35
N PRO A 171 4.05 -5.14 24.63
CA PRO A 171 3.44 -4.45 25.75
C PRO A 171 3.63 -2.93 25.66
N GLN A 172 2.59 -2.18 26.03
CA GLN A 172 2.61 -0.73 26.17
C GLN A 172 1.82 -0.32 27.41
N THR A 173 2.37 0.58 28.20
CA THR A 173 1.70 1.14 29.39
C THR A 173 0.84 2.33 29.00
N ALA A 174 -0.20 2.60 29.79
CA ALA A 174 -0.94 3.84 29.68
C ALA A 174 -0.07 5.04 30.10
N THR A 175 -0.30 6.19 29.48
CA THR A 175 0.32 7.45 29.86
C THR A 175 -0.35 8.02 31.12
N SER A 176 -1.67 7.87 31.22
CA SER A 176 -2.43 8.23 32.41
C SER A 176 -3.69 7.39 32.58
N ILE A 177 -4.10 7.22 33.84
CA ILE A 177 -5.36 6.55 34.23
C ILE A 177 -6.06 7.42 35.27
N SER A 178 -7.25 7.92 34.91
CA SER A 178 -8.10 8.72 35.82
C SER A 178 -9.32 7.88 36.22
N LYS A 179 -9.35 7.42 37.49
CA LYS A 179 -10.44 6.63 38.08
C LYS A 179 -11.44 7.54 38.80
N GLY A 180 -12.73 7.28 38.67
CA GLY A 180 -13.80 7.99 39.36
C GLY A 180 -15.11 7.20 39.41
N GLY A 181 -15.59 6.85 40.59
CA GLY A 181 -16.78 6.00 40.76
C GLY A 181 -16.62 4.64 40.09
N GLN A 182 -17.58 4.29 39.21
CA GLN A 182 -17.52 3.07 38.40
C GLN A 182 -17.02 3.37 36.97
N SER A 183 -16.01 4.22 36.85
CA SER A 183 -15.41 4.53 35.56
C SER A 183 -13.89 4.74 35.67
N ALA A 184 -13.18 4.53 34.55
CA ALA A 184 -11.76 4.84 34.40
C ALA A 184 -11.47 5.30 32.98
N LEU A 185 -10.96 6.53 32.85
CA LEU A 185 -10.46 7.02 31.58
C LEU A 185 -8.97 6.76 31.49
N VAL A 186 -8.55 6.14 30.39
CA VAL A 186 -7.16 5.78 30.10
C VAL A 186 -6.71 6.52 28.86
N ASP A 187 -5.53 7.21 28.90
CA ASP A 187 -4.84 7.80 27.75
C ASP A 187 -3.55 7.02 27.47
N PHE A 188 -3.37 6.58 26.24
CA PHE A 188 -2.14 5.92 25.78
C PHE A 188 -1.14 6.90 25.13
N GLY A 189 -1.44 8.20 25.12
CA GLY A 189 -0.56 9.27 24.67
C GLY A 189 -0.59 9.55 23.17
N CYS A 190 -0.83 8.53 22.33
CA CYS A 190 -1.00 8.68 20.89
C CYS A 190 -2.02 7.66 20.37
N GLU A 191 -2.49 7.89 19.16
CA GLU A 191 -3.32 6.91 18.45
C GLU A 191 -2.60 5.58 18.39
N THR A 192 -3.32 4.48 18.62
CA THR A 192 -2.74 3.15 18.71
C THR A 192 -3.73 2.08 18.24
N PHE A 193 -3.26 0.85 18.17
CA PHE A 193 -4.06 -0.29 17.76
C PHE A 193 -3.63 -1.55 18.51
N GLY A 194 -4.58 -2.25 19.13
CA GLY A 194 -4.24 -3.49 19.82
C GLY A 194 -5.29 -3.96 20.81
N TYR A 195 -4.83 -4.75 21.75
CA TYR A 195 -5.65 -5.37 22.80
C TYR A 195 -5.38 -4.66 24.12
N PHE A 196 -6.41 -4.19 24.82
CA PHE A 196 -6.19 -3.73 26.20
C PHE A 196 -6.02 -4.91 27.16
N LYS A 197 -5.31 -4.67 28.24
CA LYS A 197 -5.15 -5.60 29.36
C LYS A 197 -5.56 -4.94 30.66
N ILE A 198 -6.36 -5.65 31.45
CA ILE A 198 -6.71 -5.26 32.83
C ILE A 198 -5.95 -6.19 33.76
N HIS A 199 -5.23 -5.63 34.71
CA HIS A 199 -4.44 -6.37 35.68
C HIS A 199 -5.13 -6.42 37.04
N GLY A 200 -5.05 -7.57 37.71
CA GLY A 200 -5.59 -7.75 39.05
C GLY A 200 -7.12 -7.61 39.10
N LEU A 201 -7.84 -8.03 38.06
CA LEU A 201 -9.29 -7.94 37.94
C LEU A 201 -9.99 -8.80 38.99
N LYS A 202 -10.96 -8.24 39.73
CA LYS A 202 -11.73 -8.87 40.78
C LYS A 202 -13.22 -8.55 40.64
N GLY A 203 -14.07 -9.46 41.18
CA GLY A 203 -15.51 -9.22 41.30
C GLY A 203 -16.36 -9.83 40.19
N THR A 204 -17.61 -9.38 40.14
CA THR A 204 -18.62 -9.82 39.15
C THR A 204 -19.37 -8.61 38.63
N GLY A 205 -19.62 -8.56 37.32
CA GLY A 205 -20.33 -7.47 36.67
C GLY A 205 -20.05 -7.43 35.18
N ASN A 206 -20.40 -6.31 34.54
CA ASN A 206 -20.05 -6.05 33.15
C ASN A 206 -19.08 -4.86 33.07
N ILE A 207 -18.06 -4.98 32.25
CA ILE A 207 -17.17 -3.86 31.88
C ILE A 207 -17.51 -3.48 30.44
N THR A 208 -17.80 -2.19 30.22
CA THR A 208 -17.89 -1.64 28.86
C THR A 208 -16.65 -0.81 28.60
N ALA A 209 -15.93 -1.12 27.53
CA ALA A 209 -14.82 -0.34 27.01
C ALA A 209 -15.32 0.55 25.85
N TRP A 210 -15.33 1.86 26.07
CA TRP A 210 -15.67 2.87 25.05
C TRP A 210 -14.37 3.37 24.46
N TYR A 211 -14.09 3.03 23.19
CA TYR A 211 -12.85 3.44 22.53
C TYR A 211 -13.03 4.80 21.89
N GLY A 212 -11.97 5.58 21.86
CA GLY A 212 -11.95 6.89 21.18
C GLY A 212 -10.58 7.24 20.66
N GLU A 213 -10.54 7.75 19.44
CA GLU A 213 -9.37 8.45 18.91
C GLU A 213 -9.21 9.83 19.56
N SER A 214 -10.29 10.35 20.13
CA SER A 214 -10.32 11.53 20.98
C SER A 214 -10.90 11.23 22.37
N GLU A 215 -10.55 12.04 23.37
CA GLU A 215 -11.11 11.94 24.71
C GLU A 215 -12.64 12.16 24.71
N ALA A 216 -13.10 13.10 23.85
CA ALA A 216 -14.52 13.36 23.67
C ALA A 216 -15.30 12.13 23.17
N GLU A 217 -14.76 11.39 22.20
CA GLU A 217 -15.35 10.17 21.68
C GLU A 217 -15.43 9.07 22.76
N ALA A 218 -14.32 8.83 23.48
CA ALA A 218 -14.30 7.80 24.53
C ALA A 218 -15.32 8.08 25.65
N LYS A 219 -15.63 9.35 25.94
CA LYS A 219 -16.63 9.77 26.93
C LYS A 219 -18.06 9.84 26.40
N ALA A 220 -18.28 9.70 25.09
CA ALA A 220 -19.57 9.90 24.45
C ALA A 220 -20.55 8.72 24.65
N GLY A 221 -20.12 7.62 25.25
CA GLY A 221 -20.95 6.44 25.44
C GLY A 221 -21.42 5.88 24.08
N ARG A 222 -22.73 5.75 23.87
CA ARG A 222 -23.28 5.15 22.64
C ARG A 222 -23.10 5.99 21.36
N ASP A 223 -22.63 7.22 21.48
CA ASP A 223 -22.25 8.05 20.33
C ASP A 223 -20.81 7.78 19.87
N ALA A 224 -20.00 7.05 20.65
CA ALA A 224 -18.72 6.55 20.20
C ALA A 224 -18.89 5.58 19.01
N GLU A 225 -17.91 5.50 18.12
CA GLU A 225 -17.98 4.61 16.95
C GLU A 225 -17.71 3.14 17.30
N THR A 226 -16.90 2.88 18.32
CA THR A 226 -16.55 1.52 18.72
C THR A 226 -16.62 1.31 20.23
N TRP A 227 -17.19 0.21 20.66
CA TRP A 227 -17.18 -0.25 22.06
C TRP A 227 -17.35 -1.76 22.13
N ASP A 228 -16.93 -2.35 23.23
CA ASP A 228 -17.12 -3.75 23.56
C ASP A 228 -17.64 -3.90 25.00
N VAL A 229 -18.43 -4.94 25.24
CA VAL A 229 -18.95 -5.29 26.58
C VAL A 229 -18.41 -6.65 27.00
N PHE A 230 -17.82 -6.72 28.19
CA PHE A 230 -17.21 -7.92 28.73
C PHE A 230 -17.89 -8.30 30.04
N ARG A 231 -18.42 -9.53 30.10
CA ARG A 231 -18.99 -10.09 31.30
C ARG A 231 -17.90 -10.69 32.17
N ILE A 232 -17.80 -10.22 33.39
CA ILE A 232 -16.88 -10.69 34.43
C ILE A 232 -17.64 -11.55 35.41
N SER A 233 -17.14 -12.75 35.72
CA SER A 233 -17.77 -13.67 36.65
C SER A 233 -16.77 -14.18 37.67
N ASN A 234 -16.94 -13.79 38.96
CA ASN A 234 -16.14 -14.24 40.08
C ASN A 234 -14.61 -14.15 39.85
N ALA A 235 -14.15 -13.06 39.27
CA ALA A 235 -12.71 -12.83 39.06
C ALA A 235 -11.98 -12.68 40.40
N ILE A 236 -10.85 -13.35 40.54
CA ILE A 236 -10.01 -13.33 41.75
C ILE A 236 -8.59 -12.95 41.33
N ALA A 237 -8.30 -11.64 41.25
CA ALA A 237 -7.00 -11.09 40.86
C ALA A 237 -6.46 -11.65 39.52
N ALA A 238 -7.34 -11.82 38.53
CA ALA A 238 -7.00 -12.36 37.22
C ALA A 238 -6.52 -11.25 36.26
N ASP A 239 -5.60 -11.59 35.37
CA ASP A 239 -5.32 -10.74 34.20
C ASP A 239 -6.37 -11.02 33.12
N PHE A 240 -6.90 -9.94 32.51
CA PHE A 240 -7.85 -10.01 31.43
C PHE A 240 -7.28 -9.29 30.20
N THR A 241 -7.35 -9.91 29.03
CA THR A 241 -7.00 -9.30 27.75
C THR A 241 -8.22 -9.27 26.86
N SER A 242 -8.50 -8.15 26.17
CA SER A 242 -9.60 -8.07 25.22
C SER A 242 -9.45 -9.12 24.13
N ARG A 243 -10.58 -9.62 23.62
CA ARG A 243 -10.58 -10.67 22.61
C ARG A 243 -10.12 -10.15 21.25
N ASP A 244 -10.62 -8.96 20.86
CA ASP A 244 -10.39 -8.37 19.56
C ASP A 244 -9.54 -7.10 19.70
N SER A 245 -8.68 -6.84 18.74
CA SER A 245 -7.91 -5.61 18.68
C SER A 245 -8.77 -4.45 18.17
N ARG A 246 -8.56 -3.27 18.76
CA ARG A 246 -9.27 -2.02 18.42
C ARG A 246 -8.29 -0.87 18.23
N ALA A 247 -8.73 0.15 17.50
CA ALA A 247 -8.06 1.44 17.40
C ALA A 247 -8.51 2.34 18.53
N PHE A 248 -7.59 3.03 19.15
CA PHE A 248 -7.86 4.01 20.21
C PHE A 248 -6.61 4.80 20.58
N ARG A 249 -6.79 6.02 21.02
CA ARG A 249 -5.87 6.71 21.91
C ARG A 249 -6.39 6.65 23.33
N TYR A 250 -7.71 6.79 23.49
CA TYR A 250 -8.39 6.79 24.77
C TYR A 250 -9.32 5.58 24.89
N ILE A 251 -9.41 5.03 26.09
CA ILE A 251 -10.48 4.09 26.46
C ILE A 251 -11.14 4.61 27.73
N ASN A 252 -12.45 4.80 27.69
CA ASN A 252 -13.23 5.05 28.89
C ASN A 252 -13.91 3.74 29.32
N PHE A 253 -13.44 3.14 30.38
CA PHE A 253 -14.07 1.97 30.97
C PHE A 253 -15.20 2.39 31.90
N THR A 254 -16.35 1.76 31.76
CA THR A 254 -17.45 1.87 32.73
C THR A 254 -17.88 0.46 33.16
N TRP A 255 -18.28 0.26 34.40
CA TRP A 255 -18.65 -1.04 34.88
C TRP A 255 -19.84 -0.97 35.86
N ASP A 256 -20.55 -2.10 36.00
CA ASP A 256 -21.52 -2.37 37.03
C ASP A 256 -21.02 -3.43 38.02
N GLY A 257 -21.82 -3.73 39.06
CA GLY A 257 -21.49 -4.75 40.07
C GLY A 257 -20.34 -4.33 40.99
N ASP A 258 -19.59 -5.32 41.47
CA ASP A 258 -18.49 -5.17 42.41
C ASP A 258 -17.11 -5.29 41.76
N VAL A 259 -17.02 -4.95 40.47
CA VAL A 259 -15.79 -5.02 39.70
C VAL A 259 -14.74 -4.01 40.18
N SER A 260 -13.53 -4.50 40.37
CA SER A 260 -12.34 -3.67 40.66
C SER A 260 -11.11 -4.22 39.97
N PHE A 261 -10.09 -3.39 39.76
CA PHE A 261 -8.83 -3.77 39.14
C PHE A 261 -7.67 -2.87 39.60
N ASP A 262 -6.46 -3.39 39.48
CA ASP A 262 -5.26 -2.71 39.94
C ASP A 262 -4.75 -1.71 38.88
N ASP A 263 -4.51 -2.17 37.62
CA ASP A 263 -3.91 -1.38 36.56
C ASP A 263 -4.44 -1.75 35.17
N ILE A 264 -4.16 -0.90 34.18
CA ILE A 264 -4.52 -1.11 32.76
C ILE A 264 -3.30 -0.85 31.87
N SER A 265 -3.05 -1.77 30.96
CA SER A 265 -2.05 -1.65 29.90
C SER A 265 -2.62 -2.13 28.56
N MET A 266 -1.79 -2.25 27.53
CA MET A 266 -2.21 -2.85 26.28
C MET A 266 -1.11 -3.72 25.65
N LEU A 267 -1.51 -4.56 24.71
CA LEU A 267 -0.65 -5.18 23.73
C LEU A 267 -0.85 -4.44 22.40
N TYR A 268 0.12 -3.60 22.06
CA TYR A 268 0.15 -2.94 20.76
C TYR A 268 0.38 -3.96 19.66
N GLU A 269 -0.53 -4.05 18.69
CA GLU A 269 -0.48 -4.99 17.58
C GLU A 269 -0.03 -4.26 16.31
N TYR A 270 1.01 -4.75 15.64
CA TYR A 270 1.62 -4.08 14.50
C TYR A 270 2.26 -5.06 13.51
N ASN A 271 2.41 -4.63 12.28
CA ASN A 271 3.27 -5.28 11.30
C ASN A 271 4.70 -4.80 11.54
N PRO A 272 5.70 -5.68 11.74
CA PRO A 272 7.08 -5.30 12.06
C PRO A 272 7.84 -4.78 10.82
N LEU A 273 7.32 -3.72 10.20
CA LEU A 273 7.92 -3.06 9.04
C LEU A 273 9.12 -2.21 9.44
N GLU A 274 10.20 -2.31 8.66
CA GLU A 274 11.39 -1.49 8.82
C GLU A 274 11.22 -0.14 8.12
N TYR A 275 11.54 0.96 8.80
CA TYR A 275 11.62 2.29 8.20
C TYR A 275 12.94 2.43 7.44
N LYS A 276 12.91 2.17 6.12
CA LYS A 276 14.07 2.30 5.23
C LYS A 276 14.23 3.71 4.69
N GLY A 277 13.11 4.38 4.45
CA GLY A 277 13.08 5.76 3.99
C GLY A 277 13.21 6.76 5.16
N LEU A 278 13.81 7.91 4.86
CA LEU A 278 14.01 9.00 5.83
C LEU A 278 13.95 10.35 5.13
N PHE A 279 13.33 11.33 5.78
CA PHE A 279 13.42 12.74 5.40
C PHE A 279 13.64 13.61 6.65
N ARG A 280 14.56 14.56 6.56
CA ARG A 280 14.79 15.61 7.57
C ARG A 280 15.18 16.90 6.88
N CYS A 281 14.76 18.03 7.45
CA CYS A 281 15.03 19.34 6.88
C CYS A 281 15.23 20.42 7.98
N SER A 282 15.46 21.63 7.54
CA SER A 282 15.69 22.80 8.39
C SER A 282 14.43 23.34 9.08
N ASP A 283 13.27 22.72 8.91
CA ASP A 283 12.00 23.14 9.48
C ASP A 283 11.44 22.02 10.39
N ASP A 284 11.38 22.29 11.70
CA ASP A 284 10.98 21.30 12.70
C ASP A 284 9.50 20.90 12.58
N GLU A 285 8.63 21.79 12.11
CA GLU A 285 7.23 21.46 11.89
C GLU A 285 7.09 20.44 10.72
N ILE A 286 7.85 20.63 9.66
CA ILE A 286 7.91 19.66 8.55
C ILE A 286 8.49 18.32 9.00
N ASN A 287 9.50 18.31 9.87
CA ASN A 287 10.04 17.09 10.45
C ASN A 287 8.96 16.34 11.27
N SER A 288 8.17 17.07 12.05
CA SER A 288 7.05 16.51 12.82
C SER A 288 5.95 15.99 11.93
N ILE A 289 5.61 16.69 10.85
CA ILE A 289 4.63 16.23 9.84
C ILE A 289 5.10 14.92 9.21
N TRP A 290 6.38 14.81 8.86
CA TRP A 290 6.92 13.57 8.30
C TRP A 290 6.84 12.40 9.30
N ASP A 291 7.20 12.62 10.56
CA ASP A 291 7.16 11.60 11.60
C ASP A 291 5.74 11.09 11.86
N VAL A 292 4.76 12.00 11.95
CA VAL A 292 3.35 11.62 12.12
C VAL A 292 2.78 10.96 10.87
N SER A 293 3.21 11.38 9.66
CA SER A 293 2.85 10.69 8.42
C SER A 293 3.36 9.25 8.41
N ALA A 294 4.64 9.03 8.76
CA ALA A 294 5.24 7.70 8.83
C ALA A 294 4.52 6.82 9.86
N TYR A 295 4.16 7.36 11.01
CA TYR A 295 3.39 6.66 12.03
C TYR A 295 1.97 6.32 11.57
N THR A 296 1.27 7.26 10.92
CA THR A 296 -0.08 7.06 10.37
C THR A 296 -0.10 5.93 9.33
N LEU A 297 0.86 5.93 8.40
CA LEU A 297 0.97 4.87 7.40
C LEU A 297 1.28 3.53 8.07
N HIS A 298 2.16 3.50 9.09
CA HIS A 298 2.49 2.26 9.79
C HIS A 298 1.29 1.66 10.52
N LEU A 299 0.50 2.48 11.23
CA LEU A 299 -0.73 2.02 11.88
C LEU A 299 -1.72 1.38 10.91
N SER A 300 -1.82 1.91 9.69
CA SER A 300 -2.70 1.42 8.63
C SER A 300 -2.08 0.29 7.78
N SER A 301 -0.77 0.00 7.94
CA SER A 301 -0.02 -1.05 7.23
C SER A 301 0.00 -2.32 8.05
N ARG A 302 -1.04 -3.11 7.94
CA ARG A 302 -1.28 -4.30 8.77
C ARG A 302 -1.15 -5.59 7.95
N GLU A 303 -2.13 -6.47 7.99
CA GLU A 303 -2.20 -7.62 7.08
C GLU A 303 -2.24 -7.16 5.61
N PHE A 304 -2.85 -6.01 5.40
CA PHE A 304 -2.97 -5.28 4.15
C PHE A 304 -2.72 -3.78 4.40
N PHE A 305 -2.63 -2.99 3.34
CA PHE A 305 -2.83 -1.56 3.46
C PHE A 305 -4.30 -1.28 3.67
N LEU A 306 -4.65 -0.84 4.88
CA LEU A 306 -6.01 -0.46 5.23
C LEU A 306 -6.22 1.03 4.98
N ASP A 307 -7.46 1.45 4.78
CA ASP A 307 -7.90 2.84 4.72
C ASP A 307 -7.62 3.58 6.04
N GLY A 308 -8.16 3.03 7.11
CA GLY A 308 -8.02 3.50 8.48
C GLY A 308 -8.22 2.37 9.47
N ILE A 309 -7.96 2.64 10.74
CA ILE A 309 -7.94 1.60 11.77
C ILE A 309 -9.17 1.61 12.70
N LYS A 310 -9.95 2.69 12.73
CA LYS A 310 -11.09 2.82 13.66
C LYS A 310 -12.24 1.89 13.30
N ARG A 311 -13.10 2.29 12.37
CA ARG A 311 -14.34 1.58 12.06
C ARG A 311 -14.28 0.75 10.78
N ASP A 312 -13.82 1.34 9.66
CA ASP A 312 -13.77 0.66 8.37
C ASP A 312 -12.78 -0.48 8.41
N ARG A 313 -11.54 -0.20 8.75
CA ARG A 313 -10.54 -1.26 8.96
C ARG A 313 -10.56 -2.24 7.79
N TRP A 314 -10.61 -1.69 6.58
CA TRP A 314 -10.83 -2.44 5.36
C TRP A 314 -9.84 -2.04 4.25
N ILE A 315 -9.80 -2.83 3.20
CA ILE A 315 -9.01 -2.53 2.02
C ILE A 315 -9.86 -1.79 0.98
N TRP A 316 -9.49 -0.53 0.69
CA TRP A 316 -10.11 0.30 -0.33
C TRP A 316 -9.07 0.62 -1.42
N SER A 317 -9.43 0.46 -2.70
CA SER A 317 -8.42 0.47 -3.79
C SER A 317 -7.76 1.84 -3.99
N GLY A 318 -8.51 2.92 -3.87
CA GLY A 318 -7.97 4.28 -3.96
C GLY A 318 -6.97 4.58 -2.85
N ASP A 319 -7.29 4.18 -1.60
CA ASP A 319 -6.44 4.30 -0.42
C ASP A 319 -5.18 3.44 -0.53
N ALA A 320 -5.36 2.20 -0.99
CA ALA A 320 -4.27 1.26 -1.17
C ALA A 320 -3.27 1.76 -2.22
N TYR A 321 -3.74 2.33 -3.32
CA TYR A 321 -2.84 2.87 -4.35
C TYR A 321 -1.95 3.98 -3.80
N GLN A 322 -2.51 4.93 -3.03
CA GLN A 322 -1.69 5.95 -2.38
C GLN A 322 -0.73 5.35 -1.36
N SER A 323 -1.18 4.35 -0.60
CA SER A 323 -0.32 3.64 0.35
C SER A 323 0.84 2.93 -0.34
N TYR A 324 0.66 2.37 -1.57
CA TYR A 324 1.76 1.81 -2.36
C TYR A 324 2.79 2.88 -2.72
N LEU A 325 2.33 4.05 -3.18
CA LEU A 325 3.21 5.16 -3.53
C LEU A 325 4.02 5.65 -2.32
N MET A 326 3.40 5.77 -1.16
CA MET A 326 4.08 6.14 0.10
C MET A 326 5.04 5.04 0.58
N ASN A 327 4.66 3.77 0.44
CA ASN A 327 5.48 2.61 0.81
C ASN A 327 6.82 2.59 0.09
N TYR A 328 6.89 3.01 -1.18
CA TYR A 328 8.15 3.09 -1.92
C TYR A 328 9.14 4.10 -1.33
N TYR A 329 8.69 5.03 -0.51
CA TYR A 329 9.52 6.05 0.14
C TYR A 329 9.67 5.86 1.65
N LEU A 330 9.07 4.79 2.24
CA LEU A 330 9.17 4.51 3.67
C LEU A 330 9.64 3.09 3.96
N PHE A 331 8.80 2.07 3.70
CA PHE A 331 9.10 0.67 4.05
C PHE A 331 9.73 -0.09 2.89
N PHE A 332 9.30 0.18 1.67
CA PHE A 332 9.59 -0.62 0.48
C PHE A 332 9.25 -2.10 0.70
N ASP A 333 8.08 -2.36 1.28
CA ASP A 333 7.56 -3.71 1.54
C ASP A 333 6.73 -4.18 0.34
N ASN A 334 7.31 -5.05 -0.48
CA ASN A 334 6.66 -5.59 -1.67
C ASN A 334 5.58 -6.65 -1.34
N PRO A 335 5.78 -7.55 -0.36
CA PRO A 335 4.77 -8.53 0.03
C PRO A 335 3.44 -7.89 0.42
N LEU A 336 3.45 -6.77 1.13
CA LEU A 336 2.23 -6.09 1.56
C LEU A 336 1.44 -5.51 0.38
N ILE A 337 2.13 -4.96 -0.64
CA ILE A 337 1.49 -4.51 -1.89
C ILE A 337 0.84 -5.69 -2.62
N LYS A 338 1.57 -6.79 -2.80
CA LYS A 338 1.06 -7.98 -3.50
C LYS A 338 -0.19 -8.52 -2.82
N ARG A 339 -0.15 -8.70 -1.49
CA ARG A 339 -1.30 -9.17 -0.72
C ARG A 339 -2.52 -8.28 -0.90
N THR A 340 -2.32 -6.96 -0.77
CA THR A 340 -3.41 -5.99 -0.93
C THR A 340 -3.98 -6.02 -2.35
N THR A 341 -3.12 -6.11 -3.37
CA THR A 341 -3.53 -6.19 -4.78
C THR A 341 -4.38 -7.43 -5.06
N TRP A 342 -3.97 -8.61 -4.57
CA TRP A 342 -4.75 -9.85 -4.69
C TRP A 342 -6.09 -9.77 -3.96
N ALA A 343 -6.10 -9.32 -2.72
CA ALA A 343 -7.30 -9.23 -1.90
C ALA A 343 -8.34 -8.26 -2.48
N LEU A 344 -7.90 -7.12 -3.02
CA LEU A 344 -8.78 -6.15 -3.70
C LEU A 344 -9.42 -6.74 -4.95
N ARG A 345 -8.65 -7.50 -5.73
CA ARG A 345 -9.14 -8.05 -7.01
C ARG A 345 -10.16 -9.17 -6.79
N GLY A 346 -9.93 -10.02 -5.82
CA GLY A 346 -10.77 -11.19 -5.54
C GLY A 346 -10.81 -12.23 -6.67
N ASN A 347 -11.86 -13.06 -6.67
CA ASN A 347 -12.07 -14.15 -7.64
C ASN A 347 -12.76 -13.67 -8.92
N ASP A 348 -12.71 -14.53 -9.96
CA ASP A 348 -13.58 -14.43 -11.14
C ASP A 348 -14.84 -15.28 -10.95
N PRO A 349 -15.97 -14.95 -11.62
CA PRO A 349 -16.11 -13.81 -12.54
C PRO A 349 -16.16 -12.46 -11.84
N VAL A 350 -15.81 -11.37 -12.57
CA VAL A 350 -15.97 -9.99 -12.09
C VAL A 350 -17.43 -9.61 -12.24
N GLU A 351 -18.09 -9.26 -11.14
CA GLU A 351 -19.50 -8.89 -11.11
C GLU A 351 -19.72 -7.41 -10.81
N THR A 352 -18.76 -6.78 -10.13
CA THR A 352 -18.80 -5.35 -9.74
C THR A 352 -17.44 -4.71 -9.94
N HIS A 353 -17.40 -3.38 -9.98
CA HIS A 353 -16.15 -2.63 -9.79
C HIS A 353 -15.52 -2.98 -8.44
N ILE A 354 -14.21 -2.80 -8.32
CA ILE A 354 -13.51 -3.00 -7.04
C ILE A 354 -14.15 -2.09 -5.99
N ASN A 355 -14.50 -2.65 -4.84
CA ASN A 355 -15.24 -1.99 -3.78
C ASN A 355 -16.60 -1.39 -4.21
N THR A 356 -17.18 -1.84 -5.32
CA THR A 356 -18.36 -1.25 -5.99
C THR A 356 -18.17 0.19 -6.52
N ILE A 357 -16.94 0.70 -6.48
CA ILE A 357 -16.59 2.07 -6.82
C ILE A 357 -15.91 2.10 -8.21
N LEU A 358 -16.43 2.92 -9.11
CA LEU A 358 -16.01 2.96 -10.51
C LEU A 358 -14.53 3.30 -10.65
N ASP A 359 -14.08 4.41 -10.08
CA ASP A 359 -12.69 4.89 -10.13
C ASP A 359 -11.71 3.94 -9.38
N TYR A 360 -12.16 3.19 -8.38
CA TYR A 360 -11.31 2.28 -7.61
C TYR A 360 -10.80 1.10 -8.45
N SER A 361 -11.53 0.68 -9.47
CA SER A 361 -11.01 -0.28 -10.46
C SER A 361 -9.81 0.29 -11.23
N PHE A 362 -9.82 1.58 -11.54
CA PHE A 362 -8.75 2.24 -12.29
C PHE A 362 -7.49 2.43 -11.45
N TYR A 363 -7.61 2.82 -10.19
CA TYR A 363 -6.47 2.89 -9.27
C TYR A 363 -5.79 1.53 -9.07
N TRP A 364 -6.54 0.45 -9.10
CA TRP A 364 -5.97 -0.90 -9.00
C TRP A 364 -5.02 -1.21 -10.18
N PHE A 365 -5.39 -0.86 -11.41
CA PHE A 365 -4.51 -1.02 -12.57
C PHE A 365 -3.25 -0.17 -12.42
N MET A 366 -3.40 1.10 -12.08
CA MET A 366 -2.28 2.03 -11.91
C MET A 366 -1.30 1.54 -10.86
N GLY A 367 -1.80 0.94 -9.78
CA GLY A 367 -0.98 0.35 -8.72
C GLY A 367 -0.06 -0.77 -9.21
N ILE A 368 -0.49 -1.56 -10.21
CA ILE A 368 0.33 -2.64 -10.80
C ILE A 368 1.44 -2.07 -11.68
N TYR A 369 1.14 -1.00 -12.46
CA TYR A 369 2.15 -0.32 -13.26
C TYR A 369 3.26 0.23 -12.38
N ASP A 370 2.90 1.01 -11.35
CA ASP A 370 3.88 1.60 -10.44
C ASP A 370 4.64 0.53 -9.66
N TYR A 371 3.96 -0.55 -9.24
CA TYR A 371 4.64 -1.69 -8.63
C TYR A 371 5.77 -2.23 -9.50
N TYR A 372 5.50 -2.48 -10.78
CA TYR A 372 6.53 -2.95 -11.71
C TYR A 372 7.63 -1.91 -11.92
N LEU A 373 7.28 -0.64 -12.07
CA LEU A 373 8.25 0.44 -12.25
C LEU A 373 9.22 0.54 -11.05
N TYR A 374 8.69 0.53 -9.83
CA TYR A 374 9.53 0.65 -8.63
C TYR A 374 10.32 -0.62 -8.30
N THR A 375 9.77 -1.80 -8.55
CA THR A 375 10.37 -3.08 -8.10
C THR A 375 11.08 -3.87 -9.19
N GLY A 376 10.64 -3.77 -10.43
CA GLY A 376 11.07 -4.63 -11.54
C GLY A 376 10.51 -6.07 -11.46
N ASP A 377 9.57 -6.36 -10.56
CA ASP A 377 9.02 -7.70 -10.34
C ASP A 377 8.09 -8.13 -11.48
N ARG A 378 8.69 -8.65 -12.53
CA ARG A 378 7.99 -9.19 -13.69
C ARG A 378 7.13 -10.42 -13.33
N GLU A 379 7.57 -11.23 -12.39
CA GLU A 379 6.88 -12.46 -12.01
C GLU A 379 5.49 -12.15 -11.45
N PHE A 380 5.38 -11.14 -10.58
CA PHE A 380 4.09 -10.73 -10.06
C PHE A 380 3.15 -10.21 -11.16
N VAL A 381 3.67 -9.43 -12.11
CA VAL A 381 2.86 -8.98 -13.25
C VAL A 381 2.33 -10.19 -14.05
N GLN A 382 3.17 -11.19 -14.27
CA GLN A 382 2.76 -12.43 -14.96
C GLN A 382 1.66 -13.17 -14.19
N GLN A 383 1.74 -13.25 -12.88
CA GLN A 383 0.76 -13.93 -12.03
C GLN A 383 -0.59 -13.20 -12.02
N ILE A 384 -0.60 -11.86 -11.96
CA ILE A 384 -1.81 -11.06 -11.84
C ILE A 384 -2.48 -10.72 -13.20
N TYR A 385 -1.74 -10.82 -14.30
CA TYR A 385 -2.18 -10.40 -15.63
C TYR A 385 -3.53 -11.04 -16.08
N PRO A 386 -3.80 -12.35 -15.86
CA PRO A 386 -5.12 -12.91 -16.18
C PRO A 386 -6.27 -12.18 -15.46
N ARG A 387 -6.04 -11.73 -14.22
CA ARG A 387 -7.01 -10.97 -13.43
C ARG A 387 -7.17 -9.54 -13.95
N MET A 388 -6.11 -8.96 -14.52
CA MET A 388 -6.17 -7.65 -15.17
C MET A 388 -7.06 -7.73 -16.42
N LEU A 389 -6.92 -8.77 -17.24
CA LEU A 389 -7.72 -8.95 -18.45
C LEU A 389 -9.22 -9.00 -18.13
N THR A 390 -9.63 -9.85 -17.19
CA THR A 390 -11.05 -10.02 -16.86
C THR A 390 -11.66 -8.78 -16.19
N LEU A 391 -10.90 -8.04 -15.40
CA LEU A 391 -11.38 -6.76 -14.86
C LEU A 391 -11.48 -5.68 -15.94
N MET A 392 -10.50 -5.60 -16.85
CA MET A 392 -10.56 -4.62 -17.95
C MET A 392 -11.72 -4.93 -18.89
N ASP A 393 -11.97 -6.21 -19.23
CA ASP A 393 -13.13 -6.60 -20.02
C ASP A 393 -14.45 -6.19 -19.36
N PHE A 394 -14.56 -6.33 -18.05
CA PHE A 394 -15.70 -5.84 -17.27
C PHE A 394 -15.85 -4.32 -17.39
N CYS A 395 -14.78 -3.56 -17.15
CA CYS A 395 -14.81 -2.09 -17.24
C CYS A 395 -15.19 -1.61 -18.64
N LEU A 396 -14.61 -2.22 -19.68
CA LEU A 396 -14.89 -1.86 -21.07
C LEU A 396 -16.33 -2.24 -21.50
N GLY A 397 -16.88 -3.32 -20.95
CA GLY A 397 -18.27 -3.73 -21.18
C GLY A 397 -19.31 -2.77 -20.58
N ARG A 398 -18.89 -1.88 -19.68
CA ARG A 398 -19.75 -0.88 -19.01
C ARG A 398 -19.67 0.53 -19.64
N ARG A 399 -18.95 0.69 -20.74
CA ARG A 399 -18.91 1.95 -21.49
C ARG A 399 -20.24 2.20 -22.20
N ASN A 400 -20.63 3.46 -22.26
CA ASN A 400 -21.81 3.89 -23.02
C ASN A 400 -21.55 3.93 -24.54
N ALA A 401 -22.56 4.36 -25.32
CA ALA A 401 -22.45 4.46 -26.78
C ALA A 401 -21.37 5.45 -27.26
N ASN A 402 -20.95 6.39 -26.40
CA ASN A 402 -19.84 7.29 -26.69
C ASN A 402 -18.47 6.65 -26.42
N GLY A 403 -18.40 5.41 -25.91
CA GLY A 403 -17.19 4.73 -25.51
C GLY A 403 -16.58 5.28 -24.21
N MET A 404 -17.36 6.00 -23.41
CA MET A 404 -17.00 6.57 -22.12
C MET A 404 -17.66 5.81 -20.99
N VAL A 405 -17.09 5.90 -19.77
CA VAL A 405 -17.70 5.35 -18.56
C VAL A 405 -18.56 6.37 -17.87
N GLU A 406 -19.63 5.90 -17.26
CA GLU A 406 -20.53 6.66 -16.38
C GLU A 406 -21.05 5.71 -15.30
N GLY A 407 -21.50 6.21 -14.18
CA GLY A 407 -22.10 5.38 -13.13
C GLY A 407 -23.36 4.68 -13.62
N LEU A 408 -23.37 3.36 -13.61
CA LEU A 408 -24.52 2.53 -13.90
C LEU A 408 -25.21 2.09 -12.60
N PRO A 409 -26.48 1.60 -12.65
CA PRO A 409 -27.14 1.06 -11.45
C PRO A 409 -26.27 -0.01 -10.77
N GLY A 410 -26.00 0.20 -9.48
CA GLY A 410 -25.11 -0.64 -8.68
C GLY A 410 -23.66 -0.15 -8.58
N ASP A 411 -23.26 0.84 -9.37
CA ASP A 411 -21.95 1.48 -9.23
C ASP A 411 -22.02 2.67 -8.28
N TRP A 412 -20.99 2.82 -7.49
CA TRP A 412 -20.78 4.04 -6.72
C TRP A 412 -19.73 4.89 -7.44
N VAL A 413 -20.12 6.09 -7.90
CA VAL A 413 -19.21 7.11 -8.43
C VAL A 413 -18.73 7.93 -7.25
N PHE A 414 -17.48 7.75 -6.83
CA PHE A 414 -16.97 8.37 -5.61
C PHE A 414 -16.17 9.65 -5.88
N VAL A 415 -15.09 9.57 -6.61
CA VAL A 415 -14.09 10.62 -6.84
C VAL A 415 -13.50 11.16 -5.53
N ASP A 416 -14.33 11.81 -4.68
CA ASP A 416 -13.92 12.43 -3.41
C ASP A 416 -15.11 12.67 -2.49
N TRP A 417 -14.85 12.87 -1.20
CA TRP A 417 -15.79 13.43 -0.23
C TRP A 417 -15.97 14.94 -0.46
N ALA A 418 -16.59 15.30 -1.56
CA ALA A 418 -16.78 16.68 -1.98
C ALA A 418 -18.17 16.91 -2.56
N PRO A 419 -18.74 18.13 -2.43
CA PRO A 419 -20.04 18.47 -3.00
C PRO A 419 -19.93 18.76 -4.50
N ILE A 420 -19.55 17.77 -5.30
CA ILE A 420 -19.48 17.81 -6.76
C ILE A 420 -20.52 16.88 -7.36
N SER A 421 -21.00 17.20 -8.58
CA SER A 421 -21.90 16.31 -9.30
C SER A 421 -21.21 14.97 -9.58
N LYS A 422 -21.92 13.86 -9.39
CA LYS A 422 -21.47 12.50 -9.69
C LYS A 422 -22.18 11.93 -10.94
N ASP A 423 -22.86 12.78 -11.68
CA ASP A 423 -23.74 12.38 -12.78
C ASP A 423 -23.05 12.43 -14.15
N GLY A 424 -23.31 11.38 -14.95
CA GLY A 424 -22.90 11.28 -16.35
C GLY A 424 -21.43 10.93 -16.54
N GLU A 425 -20.88 11.31 -17.68
CA GLU A 425 -19.48 11.08 -18.03
C GLU A 425 -18.58 12.09 -17.33
N LEU A 426 -18.04 11.77 -16.17
CA LEU A 426 -17.11 12.65 -15.48
C LEU A 426 -15.75 12.65 -16.20
N SER A 427 -15.20 13.84 -16.47
CA SER A 427 -13.89 13.95 -17.15
C SER A 427 -12.76 13.27 -16.39
N VAL A 428 -12.77 13.31 -15.06
CA VAL A 428 -11.79 12.64 -14.21
C VAL A 428 -11.83 11.12 -14.38
N GLU A 429 -13.01 10.52 -14.46
CA GLU A 429 -13.16 9.06 -14.65
C GLU A 429 -12.60 8.60 -16.00
N GLN A 430 -12.79 9.41 -17.05
CA GLN A 430 -12.25 9.10 -18.36
C GLN A 430 -10.71 9.15 -18.37
N LEU A 431 -10.10 10.08 -17.64
CA LEU A 431 -8.64 10.18 -17.49
C LEU A 431 -8.08 8.95 -16.77
N LEU A 432 -8.75 8.50 -15.70
CA LEU A 432 -8.35 7.31 -14.95
C LEU A 432 -8.50 6.04 -15.79
N LEU A 433 -9.58 5.91 -16.59
CA LEU A 433 -9.73 4.80 -17.55
C LEU A 433 -8.62 4.84 -18.62
N CYS A 434 -8.32 6.03 -19.17
CA CYS A 434 -7.26 6.20 -20.16
C CYS A 434 -5.91 5.73 -19.61
N ARG A 435 -5.55 6.16 -18.39
CA ARG A 435 -4.33 5.72 -17.71
C ARG A 435 -4.31 4.22 -17.43
N SER A 436 -5.47 3.62 -17.13
CA SER A 436 -5.60 2.17 -16.95
C SER A 436 -5.39 1.39 -18.24
N LEU A 437 -5.83 1.92 -19.38
CA LEU A 437 -5.57 1.33 -20.70
C LEU A 437 -4.09 1.38 -21.07
N GLU A 438 -3.38 2.50 -20.79
CA GLU A 438 -1.93 2.58 -20.93
C GLU A 438 -1.21 1.54 -20.06
N THR A 439 -1.69 1.34 -18.85
CA THR A 439 -1.19 0.28 -17.94
C THR A 439 -1.38 -1.10 -18.54
N MET A 440 -2.54 -1.38 -19.13
CA MET A 440 -2.81 -2.65 -19.79
C MET A 440 -1.90 -2.87 -20.99
N ALA A 441 -1.67 -1.83 -21.81
CA ALA A 441 -0.75 -1.90 -22.95
C ALA A 441 0.68 -2.25 -22.49
N LEU A 442 1.16 -1.60 -21.43
CA LEU A 442 2.47 -1.88 -20.83
C LEU A 442 2.56 -3.32 -20.34
N CYS A 443 1.59 -3.77 -19.53
CA CYS A 443 1.59 -5.11 -18.96
C CYS A 443 1.48 -6.20 -20.05
N ALA A 444 0.70 -5.96 -21.11
CA ALA A 444 0.65 -6.84 -22.29
C ALA A 444 2.03 -6.93 -22.96
N GLY A 445 2.75 -5.81 -23.07
CA GLY A 445 4.14 -5.78 -23.58
C GLY A 445 5.09 -6.62 -22.71
N ILE A 446 4.97 -6.55 -21.38
CA ILE A 446 5.75 -7.38 -20.45
C ILE A 446 5.47 -8.87 -20.67
N MET A 447 4.22 -9.22 -21.02
CA MET A 447 3.79 -10.58 -21.33
C MET A 447 4.17 -11.03 -22.76
N ASN A 448 4.74 -10.16 -23.58
CA ASN A 448 4.99 -10.35 -25.01
C ASN A 448 3.70 -10.57 -25.84
N ASP A 449 2.57 -10.04 -25.37
CA ASP A 449 1.28 -10.06 -26.07
C ASP A 449 1.16 -8.80 -26.95
N GLY A 450 1.75 -8.85 -28.15
CA GLY A 450 1.81 -7.71 -29.05
C GLY A 450 0.45 -7.25 -29.58
N ASP A 451 -0.53 -8.14 -29.68
CA ASP A 451 -1.88 -7.80 -30.14
C ASP A 451 -2.62 -7.00 -29.08
N LYS A 452 -2.57 -7.45 -27.83
CA LYS A 452 -3.16 -6.74 -26.69
C LYS A 452 -2.42 -5.41 -26.43
N THR A 453 -1.10 -5.38 -26.60
CA THR A 453 -0.33 -4.14 -26.48
C THR A 453 -0.86 -3.06 -27.42
N ARG A 454 -1.00 -3.39 -28.72
CA ARG A 454 -1.55 -2.45 -29.71
C ARG A 454 -3.00 -2.10 -29.41
N GLN A 455 -3.83 -3.11 -29.14
CA GLN A 455 -5.25 -2.91 -28.85
C GLN A 455 -5.47 -1.88 -27.73
N TYR A 456 -4.80 -2.04 -26.57
CA TYR A 456 -4.99 -1.15 -25.43
C TYR A 456 -4.34 0.22 -25.65
N GLN A 457 -3.22 0.30 -26.36
CA GLN A 457 -2.60 1.58 -26.70
C GLN A 457 -3.49 2.41 -27.63
N ASP A 458 -4.03 1.79 -28.70
CA ASP A 458 -4.94 2.46 -29.63
C ASP A 458 -6.18 2.99 -28.90
N MET A 459 -6.75 2.18 -27.99
CA MET A 459 -7.90 2.58 -27.19
C MET A 459 -7.57 3.77 -26.24
N ALA A 460 -6.37 3.78 -25.63
CA ALA A 460 -5.92 4.88 -24.80
C ALA A 460 -5.75 6.16 -25.59
N ASP A 461 -5.10 6.09 -26.76
CA ASP A 461 -4.86 7.25 -27.65
C ASP A 461 -6.16 7.84 -28.17
N GLU A 462 -7.14 7.00 -28.55
CA GLU A 462 -8.46 7.44 -28.98
C GLU A 462 -9.24 8.10 -27.84
N LEU A 463 -9.20 7.50 -26.64
CA LEU A 463 -9.89 8.05 -25.47
C LEU A 463 -9.28 9.37 -25.05
N GLN A 464 -7.94 9.50 -25.01
CA GLN A 464 -7.26 10.75 -24.70
C GLN A 464 -7.66 11.88 -25.63
N LYS A 465 -7.64 11.63 -26.95
CA LYS A 465 -8.10 12.62 -27.95
C LYS A 465 -9.55 13.01 -27.71
N LYS A 466 -10.41 12.04 -27.41
CA LYS A 466 -11.83 12.28 -27.15
C LYS A 466 -12.06 13.11 -25.88
N ILE A 467 -11.31 12.81 -24.79
CA ILE A 467 -11.36 13.59 -23.55
C ILE A 467 -11.03 15.06 -23.82
N MET A 468 -9.93 15.33 -24.52
CA MET A 468 -9.52 16.69 -24.84
C MET A 468 -10.53 17.41 -25.75
N ASN A 469 -11.09 16.72 -26.76
CA ASN A 469 -12.08 17.32 -27.64
C ASN A 469 -13.41 17.62 -26.95
N VAL A 470 -13.82 16.81 -25.98
CA VAL A 470 -15.12 16.96 -25.30
C VAL A 470 -15.04 17.91 -24.12
N PHE A 471 -14.00 17.79 -23.29
CA PHE A 471 -13.96 18.43 -21.99
C PHE A 471 -13.03 19.65 -21.91
N TRP A 472 -12.09 19.84 -22.85
CA TRP A 472 -11.25 21.03 -22.84
C TRP A 472 -12.06 22.28 -23.27
N ASP A 473 -12.19 23.23 -22.37
CA ASP A 473 -12.80 24.54 -22.63
C ASP A 473 -11.72 25.61 -22.78
N SER A 474 -11.48 26.05 -24.01
CA SER A 474 -10.46 27.07 -24.32
C SER A 474 -10.77 28.44 -23.71
N SER A 475 -12.03 28.75 -23.43
CA SER A 475 -12.41 30.02 -22.81
C SER A 475 -12.10 30.03 -21.31
N GLN A 476 -12.27 28.88 -20.64
CA GLN A 476 -11.94 28.69 -19.23
C GLN A 476 -10.50 28.19 -19.02
N LYS A 477 -9.82 27.77 -20.11
CA LYS A 477 -8.45 27.22 -20.09
C LYS A 477 -8.28 26.02 -19.16
N ALA A 478 -9.28 25.14 -19.18
CA ALA A 478 -9.38 24.02 -18.27
C ALA A 478 -10.23 22.88 -18.85
N LEU A 479 -10.08 21.69 -18.28
CA LEU A 479 -11.05 20.60 -18.43
C LEU A 479 -12.27 20.90 -17.57
N VAL A 480 -13.47 20.84 -18.16
CA VAL A 480 -14.76 20.97 -17.46
C VAL A 480 -15.18 19.64 -16.84
N HIS A 481 -16.12 19.71 -15.89
CA HIS A 481 -16.42 18.64 -14.95
C HIS A 481 -16.96 17.36 -15.59
N SER A 482 -18.05 17.45 -16.38
CA SER A 482 -18.74 16.27 -16.89
C SER A 482 -19.62 16.56 -18.10
N ARG A 483 -20.15 15.50 -18.73
CA ARG A 483 -21.19 15.55 -19.74
C ARG A 483 -22.31 14.57 -19.39
N LYS A 484 -23.57 15.01 -19.44
CA LYS A 484 -24.75 14.16 -19.22
C LYS A 484 -25.76 14.43 -20.34
N ASP A 485 -26.30 13.39 -20.99
CA ASP A 485 -27.26 13.47 -22.09
C ASP A 485 -26.82 14.46 -23.20
N GLY A 486 -25.54 14.44 -23.54
CA GLY A 486 -24.92 15.30 -24.54
C GLY A 486 -24.68 16.76 -24.09
N LYS A 487 -25.06 17.15 -22.87
CA LYS A 487 -24.88 18.50 -22.33
C LYS A 487 -23.67 18.55 -21.37
N LEU A 488 -22.77 19.51 -21.60
CA LEU A 488 -21.64 19.76 -20.72
C LEU A 488 -22.06 20.44 -19.42
N ASN A 489 -21.56 19.94 -18.31
CA ASN A 489 -21.45 20.68 -17.06
C ASN A 489 -20.12 21.44 -17.08
N THR A 490 -20.17 22.72 -17.36
CA THR A 490 -18.99 23.56 -17.58
C THR A 490 -18.33 24.06 -16.28
N VAL A 491 -18.72 23.55 -15.13
CA VAL A 491 -18.02 23.84 -13.87
C VAL A 491 -16.58 23.32 -13.98
N VAL A 492 -15.63 24.16 -13.55
CA VAL A 492 -14.21 23.75 -13.47
C VAL A 492 -13.91 23.29 -12.06
N THR A 493 -13.39 22.09 -11.95
CA THR A 493 -12.90 21.50 -10.69
C THR A 493 -11.42 21.15 -10.81
N LYS A 494 -10.74 20.93 -9.69
CA LYS A 494 -9.32 20.55 -9.70
C LYS A 494 -9.09 19.12 -10.17
N TYR A 495 -10.07 18.22 -10.00
CA TYR A 495 -9.90 16.76 -10.16
C TYR A 495 -9.38 16.35 -11.54
N ALA A 496 -10.12 16.60 -12.61
CA ALA A 496 -9.67 16.25 -13.96
C ALA A 496 -8.38 16.98 -14.35
N ASN A 497 -8.24 18.23 -13.96
CA ASN A 497 -7.13 19.09 -14.32
C ASN A 497 -5.81 18.62 -13.67
N MET A 498 -5.84 18.22 -12.40
CA MET A 498 -4.64 17.69 -11.73
C MET A 498 -4.22 16.32 -12.28
N PHE A 499 -5.16 15.43 -12.61
CA PHE A 499 -4.82 14.15 -13.22
C PHE A 499 -4.30 14.31 -14.65
N ALA A 500 -4.90 15.20 -15.48
CA ALA A 500 -4.38 15.50 -16.82
C ALA A 500 -2.95 16.08 -16.76
N MET A 501 -2.65 16.89 -15.73
CA MET A 501 -1.30 17.40 -15.45
C MET A 501 -0.35 16.25 -15.06
N THR A 502 -0.78 15.38 -14.15
CA THR A 502 0.02 14.28 -13.61
C THR A 502 0.31 13.20 -14.66
N PHE A 503 -0.64 12.93 -15.56
CA PHE A 503 -0.49 11.92 -16.61
C PHE A 503 0.18 12.44 -17.89
N ASP A 504 0.60 13.71 -17.93
CA ASP A 504 1.24 14.34 -19.09
C ASP A 504 0.32 14.45 -20.33
N TYR A 505 -0.99 14.58 -20.14
CA TYR A 505 -1.97 14.69 -21.24
C TYR A 505 -2.15 16.14 -21.76
N LEU A 506 -1.53 17.12 -21.11
CA LEU A 506 -1.62 18.53 -21.45
C LEU A 506 -0.39 18.99 -22.25
N THR A 507 -0.62 19.85 -23.25
CA THR A 507 0.46 20.59 -23.90
C THR A 507 1.10 21.57 -22.91
N GLU A 508 2.28 22.10 -23.23
CA GLU A 508 2.98 23.06 -22.36
C GLU A 508 2.10 24.31 -22.07
N GLN A 509 1.42 24.85 -23.10
CA GLN A 509 0.49 25.97 -22.91
C GLN A 509 -0.68 25.61 -21.99
N GLN A 510 -1.27 24.42 -22.18
CA GLN A 510 -2.37 23.95 -21.33
C GLN A 510 -1.92 23.71 -19.88
N ARG A 511 -0.68 23.27 -19.65
CA ARG A 511 -0.11 23.15 -18.30
C ARG A 511 -0.04 24.53 -17.60
N GLU A 512 0.46 25.55 -18.30
CA GLU A 512 0.48 26.91 -17.75
C GLU A 512 -0.95 27.46 -17.52
N ASP A 513 -1.88 27.18 -18.42
CA ASP A 513 -3.28 27.57 -18.27
C ASP A 513 -3.91 26.90 -17.05
N VAL A 514 -3.81 25.58 -16.90
CA VAL A 514 -4.33 24.82 -15.74
C VAL A 514 -3.66 25.25 -14.44
N LYS A 515 -2.35 25.47 -14.44
CA LYS A 515 -1.65 25.99 -13.27
C LYS A 515 -2.27 27.27 -12.75
N ASN A 516 -2.43 28.25 -13.64
CA ASN A 516 -2.81 29.61 -13.25
C ASN A 516 -4.33 29.77 -13.07
N HIS A 517 -5.15 29.05 -13.86
CA HIS A 517 -6.60 29.22 -13.84
C HIS A 517 -7.33 28.21 -12.97
N VAL A 518 -6.67 27.08 -12.59
CA VAL A 518 -7.29 26.02 -11.80
C VAL A 518 -6.54 25.76 -10.50
N LEU A 519 -5.28 25.27 -10.57
CA LEU A 519 -4.59 24.74 -9.40
C LEU A 519 -4.21 25.82 -8.39
N LEU A 520 -3.73 26.99 -8.86
CA LEU A 520 -3.36 28.14 -8.03
C LEU A 520 -4.48 29.19 -7.93
N ASN A 521 -5.69 28.90 -8.42
CA ASN A 521 -6.81 29.83 -8.41
C ASN A 521 -7.70 29.59 -7.19
N ASP A 522 -7.66 30.49 -6.21
CA ASP A 522 -8.47 30.42 -4.98
C ASP A 522 -9.99 30.45 -5.20
N LYS A 523 -10.47 30.83 -6.41
CA LYS A 523 -11.89 30.81 -6.76
C LYS A 523 -12.38 29.41 -7.15
N VAL A 524 -11.50 28.50 -7.53
CA VAL A 524 -11.84 27.11 -7.78
C VAL A 524 -11.99 26.40 -6.43
N GLN A 525 -13.04 25.59 -6.31
CA GLN A 525 -13.35 24.84 -5.08
C GLN A 525 -12.10 24.15 -4.52
N LYS A 526 -11.82 24.42 -3.24
CA LYS A 526 -10.72 23.79 -2.50
C LYS A 526 -11.03 22.32 -2.21
N ILE A 527 -9.99 21.52 -2.24
CA ILE A 527 -10.04 20.11 -1.81
C ILE A 527 -9.77 20.08 -0.30
N THR A 528 -10.66 19.41 0.44
CA THR A 528 -10.59 19.30 1.91
C THR A 528 -10.18 17.90 2.39
N THR A 529 -10.02 16.94 1.47
CA THR A 529 -9.56 15.59 1.81
C THR A 529 -8.06 15.43 1.57
N PRO A 530 -7.29 14.82 2.46
CA PRO A 530 -5.90 14.47 2.17
C PRO A 530 -5.80 13.56 0.93
N TYR A 531 -6.83 12.74 0.68
CA TYR A 531 -6.95 11.86 -0.47
C TYR A 531 -6.67 12.57 -1.81
N MET A 532 -7.43 13.62 -2.11
CA MET A 532 -7.27 14.35 -3.37
C MET A 532 -6.25 15.49 -3.28
N ARG A 533 -5.95 15.99 -2.06
CA ARG A 533 -4.80 16.87 -1.83
C ARG A 533 -3.48 16.22 -2.24
N PHE A 534 -3.35 14.90 -2.08
CA PHE A 534 -2.20 14.14 -2.58
C PHE A 534 -1.92 14.44 -4.05
N TYR A 535 -2.91 14.27 -4.92
CA TYR A 535 -2.76 14.44 -6.36
C TYR A 535 -2.67 15.92 -6.77
N GLU A 536 -3.36 16.80 -6.06
CA GLU A 536 -3.24 18.25 -6.26
C GLU A 536 -1.80 18.72 -6.03
N LEU A 537 -1.21 18.33 -4.89
CA LEU A 537 0.16 18.70 -4.52
C LEU A 537 1.20 18.00 -5.41
N GLU A 538 0.94 16.77 -5.83
CA GLU A 538 1.76 16.08 -6.82
C GLU A 538 1.80 16.84 -8.14
N ALA A 539 0.64 17.25 -8.67
CA ALA A 539 0.55 18.01 -9.92
C ALA A 539 1.32 19.35 -9.82
N LEU A 540 1.22 20.03 -8.67
CA LEU A 540 1.97 21.26 -8.41
C LEU A 540 3.49 21.02 -8.32
N CYS A 541 3.93 19.94 -7.68
CA CYS A 541 5.34 19.57 -7.64
C CYS A 541 5.89 19.30 -9.05
N ARG A 542 5.16 18.61 -9.91
CA ARG A 542 5.57 18.31 -11.29
C ARG A 542 5.85 19.55 -12.13
N ILE A 543 5.23 20.66 -11.81
CA ILE A 543 5.41 21.95 -12.51
C ILE A 543 6.28 22.94 -11.71
N GLY A 544 7.08 22.44 -10.76
CA GLY A 544 8.09 23.23 -10.06
C GLY A 544 7.54 24.18 -9.00
N GLN A 545 6.41 23.85 -8.36
CA GLN A 545 5.77 24.69 -7.33
C GLN A 545 6.09 24.19 -5.89
N GLN A 546 7.27 23.62 -5.65
CA GLN A 546 7.66 23.05 -4.35
C GLN A 546 7.52 24.03 -3.18
N ALA A 547 7.85 25.32 -3.39
CA ALA A 547 7.70 26.33 -2.35
C ALA A 547 6.24 26.54 -1.95
N HIS A 548 5.31 26.53 -2.92
CA HIS A 548 3.88 26.58 -2.65
C HIS A 548 3.41 25.31 -1.94
N VAL A 549 3.83 24.15 -2.42
CA VAL A 549 3.49 22.84 -1.82
C VAL A 549 3.99 22.76 -0.37
N LEU A 550 5.19 23.24 -0.07
CA LEU A 550 5.73 23.26 1.30
C LEU A 550 4.83 24.10 2.22
N LYS A 551 4.38 25.26 1.76
CA LYS A 551 3.44 26.10 2.49
C LYS A 551 2.11 25.38 2.73
N GLU A 552 1.53 24.79 1.69
CA GLU A 552 0.27 24.04 1.78
C GLU A 552 0.36 22.84 2.74
N VAL A 553 1.50 22.13 2.75
CA VAL A 553 1.73 21.04 3.70
C VAL A 553 1.76 21.57 5.13
N LYS A 554 2.43 22.69 5.39
CA LYS A 554 2.46 23.31 6.73
C LYS A 554 1.09 23.80 7.16
N ASP A 555 0.36 24.47 6.26
CA ASP A 555 -0.96 25.01 6.58
C ASP A 555 -1.96 23.87 6.87
N TYR A 556 -1.97 22.81 6.08
CA TYR A 556 -2.96 21.74 6.18
C TYR A 556 -2.60 20.67 7.23
N TRP A 557 -1.44 20.03 7.11
CA TRP A 557 -1.00 18.98 8.06
C TRP A 557 -0.51 19.58 9.37
N GLY A 558 0.15 20.73 9.33
CA GLY A 558 0.55 21.45 10.53
C GLY A 558 -0.64 21.92 11.36
N ASP A 559 -1.77 22.31 10.76
CA ASP A 559 -2.98 22.65 11.49
C ASP A 559 -3.53 21.44 12.26
N MET A 560 -3.57 20.26 11.67
CA MET A 560 -3.97 19.03 12.37
C MET A 560 -3.06 18.76 13.58
N LEU A 561 -1.73 18.96 13.45
CA LEU A 561 -0.79 18.84 14.58
C LEU A 561 -1.08 19.86 15.68
N ARG A 562 -1.37 21.12 15.33
CA ARG A 562 -1.74 22.17 16.29
C ARG A 562 -3.05 21.87 17.03
N LEU A 563 -3.95 21.10 16.42
CA LEU A 563 -5.17 20.57 17.04
C LEU A 563 -4.92 19.30 17.87
N GLY A 564 -3.68 18.84 17.99
CA GLY A 564 -3.29 17.70 18.83
C GLY A 564 -3.33 16.35 18.13
N ALA A 565 -3.34 16.32 16.79
CA ALA A 565 -3.28 15.08 16.03
C ALA A 565 -1.98 14.31 16.33
N THR A 566 -2.11 13.02 16.60
CA THR A 566 -1.00 12.08 16.75
C THR A 566 -0.92 11.10 15.59
N SER A 567 -1.90 11.17 14.70
CA SER A 567 -2.01 10.54 13.38
C SER A 567 -2.83 11.46 12.48
N PHE A 568 -2.74 11.30 11.14
CA PHE A 568 -3.46 12.18 10.22
C PHE A 568 -4.84 11.64 9.85
N TRP A 569 -5.77 12.58 9.62
CA TRP A 569 -7.21 12.38 9.60
C TRP A 569 -7.74 12.08 8.19
N GLU A 570 -8.93 11.49 8.16
CA GLU A 570 -9.69 11.18 6.94
C GLU A 570 -10.06 12.44 6.13
N THR A 571 -10.47 13.51 6.82
CA THR A 571 -10.74 14.83 6.23
C THR A 571 -10.34 15.92 7.22
N TYR A 572 -9.97 17.09 6.70
CA TYR A 572 -9.72 18.27 7.51
C TYR A 572 -10.25 19.51 6.78
N ASP A 573 -11.13 20.25 7.43
CA ASP A 573 -11.60 21.55 6.98
C ASP A 573 -11.23 22.60 8.04
N PRO A 574 -10.42 23.62 7.71
CA PRO A 574 -10.01 24.66 8.66
C PRO A 574 -11.15 25.56 9.11
N THR A 575 -12.32 25.49 8.48
CA THR A 575 -13.52 26.26 8.89
C THR A 575 -14.31 25.58 10.00
N GLU A 576 -14.06 24.27 10.26
CA GLU A 576 -14.64 23.55 11.40
C GLU A 576 -13.98 23.96 12.73
N SER A 577 -14.67 23.71 13.84
CA SER A 577 -14.16 24.02 15.19
C SER A 577 -14.61 22.99 16.24
N GLY A 578 -13.77 22.76 17.24
CA GLY A 578 -14.05 21.87 18.35
C GLY A 578 -14.43 20.45 17.90
N VAL A 579 -15.55 19.93 18.38
CA VAL A 579 -16.02 18.57 18.07
C VAL A 579 -16.49 18.39 16.61
N GLN A 580 -16.68 19.48 15.87
CA GLN A 580 -17.02 19.40 14.43
C GLN A 580 -15.92 18.71 13.63
N HIS A 581 -14.67 18.88 14.05
CA HIS A 581 -13.53 18.17 13.43
C HIS A 581 -13.61 16.64 13.50
N TYR A 582 -14.46 16.07 14.36
CA TYR A 582 -14.62 14.63 14.53
C TYR A 582 -15.87 14.08 13.81
N ALA A 583 -16.78 14.98 13.41
CA ALA A 583 -18.06 14.62 12.80
C ALA A 583 -17.90 14.21 11.34
N MET A 584 -18.57 13.15 10.93
CA MET A 584 -18.69 12.69 9.53
C MET A 584 -19.86 11.73 9.38
N TYR A 585 -20.40 11.60 8.18
CA TYR A 585 -21.52 10.68 7.87
C TYR A 585 -22.78 10.91 8.74
N GLY A 586 -23.01 12.16 9.15
CA GLY A 586 -24.12 12.49 10.05
C GLY A 586 -23.93 11.97 11.49
N ARG A 587 -22.72 11.63 11.90
CA ARG A 587 -22.35 11.10 13.21
C ARG A 587 -21.28 11.98 13.88
N PRO A 588 -21.38 12.22 15.21
CA PRO A 588 -20.49 13.18 15.90
C PRO A 588 -19.02 12.74 15.93
N PHE A 589 -18.73 11.43 15.82
CA PHE A 589 -17.37 10.87 15.82
C PHE A 589 -17.11 9.95 14.62
N GLY A 590 -17.86 10.13 13.53
CA GLY A 590 -17.76 9.29 12.35
C GLY A 590 -16.46 9.42 11.58
N LYS A 591 -15.73 10.56 11.72
CA LYS A 591 -14.43 10.78 11.07
C LYS A 591 -13.36 9.87 11.68
N SER A 592 -12.56 9.24 10.84
CA SER A 592 -11.34 8.55 11.30
C SER A 592 -10.21 9.56 11.52
N LEU A 593 -9.60 9.53 12.70
CA LEU A 593 -8.44 10.38 13.02
C LEU A 593 -7.10 9.68 12.74
N CYS A 594 -7.14 8.45 12.23
CA CYS A 594 -5.98 7.75 11.69
C CYS A 594 -6.36 7.11 10.36
N HIS A 595 -6.00 7.77 9.25
CA HIS A 595 -6.38 7.35 7.91
C HIS A 595 -5.14 7.35 6.99
N ALA A 596 -4.90 6.26 6.26
CA ALA A 596 -3.67 6.03 5.50
C ALA A 596 -3.37 7.17 4.52
N TRP A 597 -4.36 7.64 3.78
CA TRP A 597 -4.17 8.72 2.78
C TRP A 597 -3.74 10.07 3.40
N GLY A 598 -3.87 10.21 4.73
CA GLY A 598 -3.31 11.36 5.46
C GLY A 598 -1.78 11.40 5.48
N ALA A 599 -1.11 10.30 5.13
CA ALA A 599 0.36 10.18 5.19
C ALA A 599 1.09 10.65 3.91
N SER A 600 0.39 11.30 2.97
CA SER A 600 0.92 11.73 1.67
C SER A 600 2.21 12.57 1.70
N PRO A 601 2.57 13.34 2.76
CA PRO A 601 3.85 14.04 2.82
C PRO A 601 5.08 13.12 2.64
N ILE A 602 5.01 11.83 3.00
CA ILE A 602 6.09 10.86 2.77
C ILE A 602 6.47 10.80 1.29
N TYR A 603 5.48 10.61 0.44
CA TYR A 603 5.66 10.50 -1.01
C TYR A 603 6.13 11.82 -1.63
N LEU A 604 5.53 12.93 -1.23
CA LEU A 604 5.87 14.26 -1.76
C LEU A 604 7.33 14.61 -1.44
N PHE A 605 7.77 14.41 -0.19
CA PHE A 605 9.15 14.71 0.20
C PHE A 605 10.18 13.76 -0.43
N GLY A 606 9.87 12.47 -0.55
CA GLY A 606 10.75 11.50 -1.20
C GLY A 606 10.90 11.74 -2.70
N LYS A 607 9.77 11.88 -3.40
CA LYS A 607 9.74 11.96 -4.86
C LYS A 607 10.09 13.34 -5.41
N TYR A 608 9.65 14.42 -4.75
CA TYR A 608 9.70 15.77 -5.32
C TYR A 608 10.60 16.76 -4.59
N PHE A 609 10.94 16.51 -3.32
CA PHE A 609 11.92 17.32 -2.60
C PHE A 609 13.30 16.66 -2.63
N LEU A 610 13.45 15.41 -2.18
CA LEU A 610 14.69 14.65 -2.43
C LEU A 610 14.87 14.33 -3.91
N GLY A 611 13.77 14.24 -4.65
CA GLY A 611 13.75 14.17 -6.10
C GLY A 611 14.12 12.81 -6.68
N VAL A 612 14.04 11.71 -5.92
CA VAL A 612 14.45 10.38 -6.38
C VAL A 612 13.29 9.62 -7.01
N THR A 613 13.40 9.29 -8.30
CA THR A 613 12.33 8.63 -9.06
C THR A 613 12.91 7.59 -10.02
N PRO A 614 12.37 6.36 -10.10
CA PRO A 614 12.78 5.39 -11.11
C PRO A 614 12.35 5.86 -12.50
N THR A 615 13.23 5.69 -13.50
CA THR A 615 12.97 5.96 -14.92
C THR A 615 12.96 4.68 -15.76
N ALA A 616 13.39 3.56 -15.16
CA ALA A 616 13.24 2.22 -15.71
C ALA A 616 12.91 1.24 -14.55
N PRO A 617 12.26 0.09 -14.86
CA PRO A 617 11.83 -0.86 -13.85
C PRO A 617 12.93 -1.26 -12.88
N GLY A 618 12.61 -1.31 -11.58
CA GLY A 618 13.53 -1.73 -10.53
C GLY A 618 14.73 -0.80 -10.33
N TYR A 619 14.58 0.48 -10.66
CA TYR A 619 15.67 1.46 -10.59
C TYR A 619 16.90 1.09 -11.46
N GLN A 620 16.70 0.36 -12.56
CA GLN A 620 17.79 0.14 -13.54
C GLN A 620 18.35 1.47 -14.02
N THR A 621 17.48 2.44 -14.28
CA THR A 621 17.82 3.86 -14.36
C THR A 621 16.92 4.69 -13.48
N TYR A 622 17.41 5.83 -12.98
CA TYR A 622 16.65 6.73 -12.10
C TYR A 622 17.10 8.18 -12.22
N LEU A 623 16.20 9.08 -11.83
CA LEU A 623 16.43 10.52 -11.74
C LEU A 623 16.61 10.90 -10.26
N VAL A 624 17.57 11.81 -10.01
CA VAL A 624 17.68 12.56 -8.76
C VAL A 624 17.54 14.03 -9.13
N GLU A 625 16.43 14.68 -8.78
CA GLU A 625 16.15 16.08 -9.10
C GLU A 625 15.66 16.82 -7.84
N PRO A 626 16.59 17.13 -6.91
CA PRO A 626 16.21 17.72 -5.64
C PRO A 626 15.79 19.18 -5.78
N ASP A 627 14.74 19.57 -5.02
CA ASP A 627 14.30 20.97 -4.91
C ASP A 627 14.02 21.31 -3.44
N LEU A 628 14.73 22.30 -2.90
CA LEU A 628 14.60 22.74 -1.51
C LEU A 628 13.23 23.34 -1.18
N GLY A 629 12.48 23.84 -2.17
CA GLY A 629 11.18 24.49 -1.93
C GLY A 629 11.23 25.66 -0.94
N GLY A 630 12.42 26.29 -0.74
CA GLY A 630 12.64 27.35 0.25
C GLY A 630 13.25 26.88 1.58
N LEU A 631 13.47 25.59 1.78
CA LEU A 631 14.22 25.07 2.92
C LEU A 631 15.71 25.48 2.82
N LYS A 632 16.37 25.68 3.97
CA LYS A 632 17.81 25.98 4.02
C LYS A 632 18.65 24.74 3.76
N TRP A 633 18.19 23.59 4.20
CA TRP A 633 18.77 22.28 3.94
C TRP A 633 17.72 21.18 4.05
N MET A 634 17.97 20.08 3.38
CA MET A 634 17.26 18.81 3.57
C MET A 634 18.21 17.64 3.37
N LYS A 635 17.88 16.50 3.95
CA LYS A 635 18.57 15.22 3.77
C LYS A 635 17.58 14.06 3.89
N GLY A 636 17.87 12.97 3.22
CA GLY A 636 17.04 11.79 3.34
C GLY A 636 17.62 10.58 2.64
N GLU A 637 16.89 9.50 2.80
CA GLU A 637 17.18 8.18 2.22
C GLU A 637 15.94 7.69 1.49
N VAL A 638 16.14 7.24 0.26
CA VAL A 638 15.07 6.68 -0.57
C VAL A 638 15.39 5.22 -0.86
N PRO A 639 14.56 4.28 -0.40
CA PRO A 639 14.80 2.86 -0.59
C PRO A 639 14.58 2.45 -2.07
N THR A 640 15.39 1.50 -2.51
CA THR A 640 15.32 0.87 -3.83
C THR A 640 15.55 -0.64 -3.67
N PRO A 641 15.33 -1.46 -4.71
CA PRO A 641 15.67 -2.88 -4.65
C PRO A 641 17.14 -3.19 -4.31
N ALA A 642 18.06 -2.24 -4.60
CA ALA A 642 19.50 -2.42 -4.38
C ALA A 642 20.01 -1.79 -3.07
N GLY A 643 19.14 -1.16 -2.26
CA GLY A 643 19.48 -0.42 -1.04
C GLY A 643 19.01 1.03 -1.10
N ASN A 644 19.53 1.89 -0.22
CA ASN A 644 19.08 3.27 -0.12
C ASN A 644 19.93 4.24 -0.94
N ILE A 645 19.29 5.07 -1.76
CA ILE A 645 19.91 6.29 -2.34
C ILE A 645 19.86 7.37 -1.26
N VAL A 646 21.01 7.95 -0.91
CA VAL A 646 21.11 9.04 0.06
C VAL A 646 21.25 10.37 -0.66
N VAL A 647 20.41 11.34 -0.29
CA VAL A 647 20.46 12.70 -0.85
C VAL A 647 20.57 13.70 0.29
N SER A 648 21.48 14.66 0.17
CA SER A 648 21.57 15.81 1.09
C SER A 648 21.82 17.08 0.28
N VAL A 649 21.03 18.11 0.56
CA VAL A 649 21.04 19.36 -0.20
C VAL A 649 21.10 20.54 0.75
N THR A 650 21.94 21.50 0.42
CA THR A 650 21.98 22.84 0.99
C THR A 650 21.96 23.87 -0.13
N GLU A 651 21.84 25.15 0.18
CA GLU A 651 21.97 26.23 -0.82
C GLU A 651 23.32 26.25 -1.55
N LYS A 652 24.34 25.54 -1.05
CA LYS A 652 25.72 25.58 -1.58
C LYS A 652 26.21 24.26 -2.11
N GLN A 653 25.54 23.16 -1.82
CA GLN A 653 26.04 21.82 -2.08
C GLN A 653 24.91 20.80 -2.25
N ILE A 654 25.11 19.86 -3.17
CA ILE A 654 24.33 18.64 -3.29
C ILE A 654 25.26 17.45 -3.05
N PHE A 655 24.87 16.55 -2.14
CA PHE A 655 25.51 15.25 -1.95
C PHE A 655 24.54 14.15 -2.38
N VAL A 656 25.05 13.20 -3.17
CA VAL A 656 24.30 11.99 -3.56
C VAL A 656 25.19 10.77 -3.34
N GLN A 657 24.68 9.78 -2.62
CA GLN A 657 25.25 8.43 -2.58
C GLN A 657 24.29 7.48 -3.30
N THR A 658 24.83 6.78 -4.31
CA THR A 658 24.08 5.87 -5.16
C THR A 658 24.25 4.43 -4.71
N VAL A 659 23.27 3.60 -5.07
CA VAL A 659 23.29 2.13 -4.99
C VAL A 659 22.83 1.62 -6.34
N GLY A 660 23.14 0.44 -6.78
CA GLY A 660 22.64 -0.20 -8.00
C GLY A 660 22.17 0.75 -9.13
N GLY A 661 21.96 0.28 -10.33
CA GLY A 661 21.43 1.08 -11.44
C GLY A 661 22.29 2.30 -11.84
N THR A 662 21.86 3.02 -12.87
CA THR A 662 22.51 4.26 -13.35
C THR A 662 21.57 5.44 -13.13
N GLY A 663 22.04 6.48 -12.44
CA GLY A 663 21.26 7.69 -12.15
C GLY A 663 21.60 8.87 -13.03
N THR A 664 20.69 9.83 -13.07
CA THR A 664 20.93 11.18 -13.59
C THR A 664 20.62 12.18 -12.48
N LEU A 665 21.58 13.04 -12.13
CA LEU A 665 21.33 14.18 -11.24
C LEU A 665 20.99 15.41 -12.08
N ARG A 666 19.78 15.98 -11.89
CA ARG A 666 19.37 17.28 -12.44
C ARG A 666 19.25 18.30 -11.32
N PHE A 667 19.73 19.51 -11.58
CA PHE A 667 19.66 20.57 -10.58
C PHE A 667 19.78 21.97 -11.18
N LYS A 668 19.40 22.97 -10.39
CA LYS A 668 19.54 24.38 -10.73
C LYS A 668 20.69 25.00 -9.95
N SER A 669 21.46 25.89 -10.58
CA SER A 669 22.48 26.71 -9.92
C SER A 669 22.62 28.06 -10.61
N ALA A 670 22.73 29.13 -9.81
CA ALA A 670 23.00 30.47 -10.31
C ALA A 670 24.46 30.66 -10.76
N LYS A 671 25.36 29.84 -10.23
CA LYS A 671 26.78 29.84 -10.57
C LYS A 671 27.16 28.59 -11.33
N LYS A 672 28.31 28.58 -11.98
CA LYS A 672 28.86 27.37 -12.63
C LYS A 672 29.20 26.34 -11.54
N PRO A 673 28.49 25.18 -11.49
CA PRO A 673 28.76 24.17 -10.50
C PRO A 673 30.05 23.40 -10.79
N SER A 674 30.55 22.68 -9.78
CA SER A 674 31.70 21.80 -9.92
C SER A 674 31.54 20.50 -9.15
N CYS A 675 32.04 19.41 -9.73
CA CYS A 675 32.15 18.10 -9.10
C CYS A 675 33.54 17.53 -9.44
N ALA A 676 34.21 16.93 -8.46
CA ALA A 676 35.53 16.36 -8.64
C ALA A 676 35.52 15.02 -9.39
N THR A 677 34.41 14.30 -9.35
CA THR A 677 34.32 12.88 -9.78
C THR A 677 33.54 12.67 -11.06
N SER A 678 32.79 13.65 -11.55
CA SER A 678 31.99 13.53 -12.78
C SER A 678 31.85 14.86 -13.51
N ALA A 679 31.69 14.79 -14.83
CA ALA A 679 31.46 15.94 -15.67
C ALA A 679 30.02 16.46 -15.53
N ILE A 680 29.88 17.79 -15.42
CA ILE A 680 28.58 18.46 -15.36
C ILE A 680 28.27 19.08 -16.70
N LYS A 681 27.14 18.73 -17.30
CA LYS A 681 26.62 19.27 -18.56
C LYS A 681 25.64 20.40 -18.27
N ASN A 682 25.81 21.54 -18.95
CA ASN A 682 24.80 22.61 -18.96
C ASN A 682 23.70 22.25 -19.96
N THR A 683 22.45 22.21 -19.51
CA THR A 683 21.27 21.87 -20.32
C THR A 683 20.38 23.08 -20.64
N GLY A 684 20.72 24.25 -20.09
CA GLY A 684 20.01 25.50 -20.30
C GLY A 684 20.40 26.55 -19.25
N PRO A 685 19.85 27.75 -19.31
CA PRO A 685 20.18 28.82 -18.35
C PRO A 685 19.98 28.37 -16.92
N GLY A 686 21.08 28.28 -16.15
CA GLY A 686 21.05 27.85 -14.74
C GLY A 686 20.63 26.39 -14.50
N ARG A 687 20.53 25.54 -15.51
CA ARG A 687 20.15 24.14 -15.43
C ARG A 687 21.34 23.23 -15.79
N TYR A 688 21.54 22.22 -14.99
CA TYR A 688 22.67 21.31 -15.10
C TYR A 688 22.24 19.86 -14.91
N GLU A 689 23.01 18.97 -15.56
CA GLU A 689 22.80 17.52 -15.49
C GLU A 689 24.16 16.82 -15.40
N MET A 690 24.21 15.72 -14.64
CA MET A 690 25.36 14.83 -14.60
C MET A 690 24.94 13.39 -14.41
N GLU A 691 25.74 12.46 -14.93
CA GLU A 691 25.53 11.02 -14.76
C GLU A 691 26.03 10.56 -13.37
N LEU A 692 25.28 9.63 -12.78
CA LEU A 692 25.57 8.99 -11.52
C LEU A 692 25.81 7.49 -11.77
N ALA A 693 27.05 7.04 -11.59
CA ALA A 693 27.41 5.62 -11.64
C ALA A 693 26.86 4.86 -10.41
N PRO A 694 26.64 3.55 -10.51
CA PRO A 694 26.24 2.74 -9.37
C PRO A 694 27.29 2.75 -8.24
N ASN A 695 26.82 2.57 -6.99
CA ASN A 695 27.66 2.41 -5.79
C ASN A 695 28.73 3.51 -5.61
N SER A 696 28.37 4.76 -5.88
CA SER A 696 29.28 5.90 -5.91
C SER A 696 28.81 7.05 -5.01
N LYS A 697 29.72 7.98 -4.71
CA LYS A 697 29.43 9.19 -3.94
C LYS A 697 29.81 10.42 -4.73
N TYR A 698 28.94 11.42 -4.70
CA TYR A 698 29.12 12.67 -5.44
C TYR A 698 28.90 13.87 -4.52
N GLU A 699 29.79 14.83 -4.63
CA GLU A 699 29.66 16.16 -4.03
C GLU A 699 29.66 17.21 -5.13
N VAL A 700 28.57 17.91 -5.28
CA VAL A 700 28.41 19.02 -6.25
C VAL A 700 28.40 20.33 -5.49
N LYS A 701 29.35 21.23 -5.77
CA LYS A 701 29.35 22.60 -5.26
C LYS A 701 28.56 23.48 -6.23
N LEU A 702 27.57 24.22 -5.68
CA LEU A 702 26.64 25.08 -6.43
C LEU A 702 27.16 26.52 -6.58
#